data_9d0aac1a65108a0bf26438c6acbd0d76
#
_entry.id   9d0aac1a65108a0bf26438c6acbd0d76
#
_cell.length_a   1.000
_cell.length_b   1.000
_cell.length_c   1.000
_cell.angle_alpha   90.00
_cell.angle_beta   90.00
_cell.angle_gamma   90.00
#
_symmetry.space_group_name_H-M   'P 1'
#
loop_
_entity.id
_entity.type
_entity.pdbx_description
1 polymer ?
#
loop_
_entity_poly.entity_id
_entity_poly.type
_entity_poly.pdbx_seq_one_letter_code
_entity_poly.pdbx_strand_id
1 'polypeptide(L)'
;MVLLIAALTFLAFGLRLYRLDAQSLWLDEGSTWVEVTGKGWLALFTELFSPNAGYPLYHLLVKAWVLVAGDSEWALRFPSALAGALVVPVLMAAAIEVRVDTGRVNERYAPALTGLLAAFSPYALWYAQDAKVYSLLIFVAALLIWTFLRAMRLETRCAWLLFIGVALISVFVHRLALLSLAGAAFVLALHTWRQGAGIGRWRAAWWAIGALALSVTGVAGVILATRDERMVGERSAVGMLDGLGFTFAHFSLNRWPGDLDGFLGLPALIWLLPFAVLSVWGGLLLLRDIRAGHRSAGIILGLLLAPLLLFAIVHTLAPVYEARYAAAAFPAWLLVVTCPSLTNNPFSASRAVARSTSPSPHHPLAGTLGVVCLLACVASLVQPGKGVFSGDPVKEQWREAVAALAARVHPDDLVLVHPHYVEPMYAYYAPRVTPDPLPHPVTFPVFAEGDTCGIVNPTRQQTLECIRRRFEPFFNQQATGKKRALLLIAPDHARTVDPPPLPVDRFGWVGLRFQYPQRTWPCGGIEFVGVLVMCQSFPEFFTPGGSGAIPQPVQALDALFGGEIRLRGFTLALHGGVARAGGTLPVALYWEAVTPPTRDYRVFLHLCRDCTIPPLANDDGPPLGGYAPAGMTTTWRVGDPVHDERSLALPRDLPPGRYTLLIGVYSGDGSPASRLPITPSTSTLPENRLVLGVVEVTAPSGR
;
A
#
# COMPACT_ATOMS: atom_id res chain seq x y z
N MET A 1 6.85 -18.44 -33.30
CA MET A 1 5.98 -17.50 -32.55
C MET A 1 5.16 -18.21 -31.48
N VAL A 2 4.40 -19.27 -31.78
CA VAL A 2 3.57 -20.00 -30.79
C VAL A 2 4.40 -20.48 -29.59
N LEU A 3 5.55 -21.11 -29.81
CA LEU A 3 6.44 -21.54 -28.71
C LEU A 3 6.93 -20.38 -27.86
N LEU A 4 7.22 -19.23 -28.47
CA LEU A 4 7.64 -18.04 -27.74
C LEU A 4 6.51 -17.46 -26.89
N ILE A 5 5.28 -17.41 -27.44
CA ILE A 5 4.09 -17.00 -26.67
C ILE A 5 3.89 -17.92 -25.48
N ALA A 6 3.94 -19.24 -25.69
CA ALA A 6 3.81 -20.20 -24.61
C ALA A 6 4.92 -20.03 -23.55
N ALA A 7 6.19 -19.94 -23.99
CA ALA A 7 7.32 -19.78 -23.08
C ALA A 7 7.20 -18.51 -22.22
N LEU A 8 6.87 -17.35 -22.84
CA LEU A 8 6.69 -16.10 -22.10
C LEU A 8 5.45 -16.12 -21.20
N THR A 9 4.40 -16.83 -21.59
CA THR A 9 3.21 -17.02 -20.73
C THR A 9 3.54 -17.84 -19.48
N PHE A 10 4.26 -18.97 -19.65
CA PHE A 10 4.70 -19.78 -18.51
C PHE A 10 5.70 -19.04 -17.63
N LEU A 11 6.64 -18.28 -18.20
CA LEU A 11 7.54 -17.43 -17.45
C LEU A 11 6.75 -16.40 -16.63
N ALA A 12 5.80 -15.71 -17.27
CA ALA A 12 4.95 -14.74 -16.60
C ALA A 12 4.12 -15.37 -15.49
N PHE A 13 3.61 -16.57 -15.69
CA PHE A 13 2.87 -17.33 -14.68
C PHE A 13 3.77 -17.67 -13.50
N GLY A 14 4.98 -18.22 -13.76
CA GLY A 14 5.95 -18.52 -12.71
C GLY A 14 6.34 -17.29 -11.87
N LEU A 15 6.60 -16.14 -12.53
CA LEU A 15 6.90 -14.87 -11.83
C LEU A 15 5.74 -14.41 -10.92
N ARG A 16 4.50 -14.62 -11.33
CA ARG A 16 3.32 -14.22 -10.55
C ARG A 16 3.02 -15.16 -9.38
N LEU A 17 3.38 -16.43 -9.52
CA LEU A 17 3.25 -17.40 -8.42
C LEU A 17 4.42 -17.34 -7.44
N TYR A 18 5.56 -16.78 -7.83
CA TYR A 18 6.74 -16.72 -6.98
C TYR A 18 6.45 -15.88 -5.73
N ARG A 19 6.55 -16.51 -4.57
CA ARG A 19 6.31 -15.89 -3.26
C ARG A 19 4.92 -15.24 -3.13
N LEU A 20 3.88 -15.84 -3.71
CA LEU A 20 2.53 -15.27 -3.75
C LEU A 20 1.91 -15.08 -2.35
N ASP A 21 2.32 -15.89 -1.38
CA ASP A 21 1.90 -15.88 0.02
C ASP A 21 2.93 -15.25 0.98
N ALA A 22 4.04 -14.71 0.46
CA ALA A 22 5.11 -14.18 1.30
C ALA A 22 4.71 -12.93 2.09
N GLN A 23 3.86 -12.10 1.51
CA GLN A 23 3.32 -10.88 2.15
C GLN A 23 1.96 -11.19 2.78
N SER A 24 1.68 -10.63 3.98
CA SER A 24 0.33 -10.71 4.54
C SER A 24 -0.71 -10.02 3.64
N LEU A 25 -2.00 -10.36 3.81
CA LEU A 25 -3.07 -9.59 3.18
C LEU A 25 -3.03 -8.17 3.72
N TRP A 26 -3.28 -7.19 2.87
CA TRP A 26 -3.53 -5.81 3.28
C TRP A 26 -5.03 -5.52 3.28
N LEU A 27 -5.43 -4.39 3.82
CA LEU A 27 -6.84 -4.07 4.08
C LEU A 27 -7.77 -4.33 2.89
N ASP A 28 -7.38 -3.91 1.69
CA ASP A 28 -8.19 -4.11 0.49
C ASP A 28 -8.37 -5.60 0.14
N GLU A 29 -7.37 -6.45 0.38
CA GLU A 29 -7.48 -7.90 0.19
C GLU A 29 -8.37 -8.53 1.27
N GLY A 30 -8.26 -8.03 2.51
CA GLY A 30 -9.16 -8.42 3.61
C GLY A 30 -10.62 -8.14 3.29
N SER A 31 -10.92 -6.99 2.67
CA SER A 31 -12.28 -6.71 2.21
C SER A 31 -12.78 -7.71 1.16
N THR A 32 -11.91 -8.18 0.26
CA THR A 32 -12.25 -9.23 -0.70
C THR A 32 -12.57 -10.54 0.01
N TRP A 33 -11.77 -10.93 1.03
CA TRP A 33 -12.04 -12.11 1.84
C TRP A 33 -13.41 -12.04 2.53
N VAL A 34 -13.75 -10.92 3.16
CA VAL A 34 -15.07 -10.71 3.78
C VAL A 34 -16.20 -10.86 2.76
N GLU A 35 -16.07 -10.24 1.59
CA GLU A 35 -17.06 -10.31 0.52
C GLU A 35 -17.31 -11.76 0.07
N VAL A 36 -16.25 -12.51 -0.18
CA VAL A 36 -16.37 -13.86 -0.76
C VAL A 36 -16.74 -14.92 0.28
N THR A 37 -16.36 -14.76 1.55
CA THR A 37 -16.68 -15.73 2.60
C THR A 37 -17.99 -15.38 3.33
N GLY A 38 -18.25 -14.09 3.55
CA GLY A 38 -19.40 -13.63 4.33
C GLY A 38 -20.70 -13.53 3.53
N LYS A 39 -20.63 -13.27 2.21
CA LYS A 39 -21.86 -13.12 1.38
C LYS A 39 -22.24 -14.42 0.68
N GLY A 40 -23.56 -14.69 0.62
CA GLY A 40 -24.12 -15.79 -0.17
C GLY A 40 -24.04 -15.54 -1.68
N TRP A 41 -24.17 -16.60 -2.49
CA TRP A 41 -24.15 -16.52 -3.95
C TRP A 41 -25.18 -15.54 -4.53
N LEU A 42 -26.40 -15.59 -4.01
CA LEU A 42 -27.48 -14.71 -4.48
C LEU A 42 -27.17 -13.24 -4.19
N ALA A 43 -26.59 -12.94 -3.03
CA ALA A 43 -26.21 -11.57 -2.68
C ALA A 43 -25.14 -11.04 -3.65
N LEU A 44 -24.06 -11.80 -3.89
CA LEU A 44 -23.02 -11.42 -4.86
C LEU A 44 -23.55 -11.32 -6.29
N PHE A 45 -24.49 -12.18 -6.68
CA PHE A 45 -25.10 -12.14 -8.01
C PHE A 45 -25.98 -10.89 -8.17
N THR A 46 -26.77 -10.53 -7.16
CA THR A 46 -27.59 -9.31 -7.20
C THR A 46 -26.75 -8.04 -7.24
N GLU A 47 -25.55 -8.06 -6.66
CA GLU A 47 -24.60 -6.96 -6.73
C GLU A 47 -24.07 -6.65 -8.15
N LEU A 48 -24.14 -7.62 -9.10
CA LEU A 48 -23.81 -7.35 -10.49
C LEU A 48 -24.62 -6.17 -11.05
N PHE A 49 -25.83 -5.98 -10.55
CA PHE A 49 -26.78 -4.96 -11.01
C PHE A 49 -26.88 -3.77 -10.04
N SER A 50 -26.18 -3.82 -8.91
CA SER A 50 -26.17 -2.72 -7.94
C SER A 50 -25.27 -1.57 -8.42
N PRO A 51 -25.68 -0.30 -8.32
CA PRO A 51 -24.84 0.84 -8.62
C PRO A 51 -23.63 0.95 -7.68
N ASN A 52 -23.72 0.46 -6.46
CA ASN A 52 -22.71 0.60 -5.41
C ASN A 52 -21.64 -0.51 -5.43
N ALA A 53 -21.89 -1.63 -6.12
CA ALA A 53 -20.92 -2.70 -6.21
C ALA A 53 -19.76 -2.34 -7.16
N GLY A 54 -18.54 -2.30 -6.65
CA GLY A 54 -17.36 -1.91 -7.43
C GLY A 54 -16.99 -2.92 -8.51
N TYR A 55 -16.93 -4.21 -8.15
CA TYR A 55 -16.40 -5.28 -9.02
C TYR A 55 -16.97 -6.68 -8.69
N PRO A 56 -18.30 -6.84 -8.77
CA PRO A 56 -18.99 -8.04 -8.25
C PRO A 56 -18.66 -9.32 -9.04
N LEU A 57 -18.34 -9.24 -10.33
CA LEU A 57 -17.93 -10.42 -11.10
C LEU A 57 -16.61 -11.01 -10.57
N TYR A 58 -15.68 -10.15 -10.14
CA TYR A 58 -14.43 -10.61 -9.53
C TYR A 58 -14.70 -11.38 -8.24
N HIS A 59 -15.59 -10.88 -7.36
CA HIS A 59 -15.95 -11.59 -6.13
C HIS A 59 -16.62 -12.92 -6.39
N LEU A 60 -17.48 -13.04 -7.41
CA LEU A 60 -18.08 -14.31 -7.82
C LEU A 60 -17.02 -15.33 -8.28
N LEU A 61 -16.04 -14.89 -9.07
CA LEU A 61 -14.93 -15.74 -9.53
C LEU A 61 -14.07 -16.20 -8.35
N VAL A 62 -13.68 -15.29 -7.45
CA VAL A 62 -12.88 -15.63 -6.27
C VAL A 62 -13.68 -16.55 -5.34
N LYS A 63 -14.98 -16.30 -5.12
CA LYS A 63 -15.84 -17.18 -4.31
C LYS A 63 -15.91 -18.60 -4.88
N ALA A 64 -16.06 -18.74 -6.19
CA ALA A 64 -16.07 -20.06 -6.85
C ALA A 64 -14.73 -20.78 -6.65
N TRP A 65 -13.62 -20.05 -6.73
CA TRP A 65 -12.29 -20.60 -6.54
C TRP A 65 -12.02 -20.99 -5.08
N VAL A 66 -12.41 -20.16 -4.11
CA VAL A 66 -12.24 -20.42 -2.67
C VAL A 66 -12.95 -21.69 -2.22
N LEU A 67 -14.07 -22.08 -2.85
CA LEU A 67 -14.75 -23.35 -2.55
C LEU A 67 -13.87 -24.59 -2.81
N VAL A 68 -12.93 -24.48 -3.74
CA VAL A 68 -12.06 -25.59 -4.15
C VAL A 68 -10.67 -25.46 -3.52
N ALA A 69 -10.13 -24.24 -3.46
CA ALA A 69 -8.74 -23.97 -3.07
C ALA A 69 -8.59 -23.51 -1.62
N GLY A 70 -9.69 -23.26 -0.90
CA GLY A 70 -9.67 -22.61 0.41
C GLY A 70 -9.42 -21.12 0.32
N ASP A 71 -9.23 -20.48 1.48
CA ASP A 71 -9.15 -19.03 1.62
C ASP A 71 -7.77 -18.55 2.13
N SER A 72 -6.72 -19.35 1.90
CA SER A 72 -5.35 -18.92 2.20
C SER A 72 -4.96 -17.69 1.37
N GLU A 73 -3.93 -16.96 1.80
CA GLU A 73 -3.39 -15.81 1.06
C GLU A 73 -3.03 -16.15 -0.38
N TRP A 74 -2.42 -17.32 -0.57
CA TRP A 74 -2.12 -17.88 -1.90
C TRP A 74 -3.38 -18.10 -2.72
N ALA A 75 -4.38 -18.75 -2.12
CA ALA A 75 -5.64 -19.07 -2.81
C ALA A 75 -6.40 -17.79 -3.22
N LEU A 76 -6.50 -16.81 -2.33
CA LEU A 76 -7.17 -15.54 -2.62
C LEU A 76 -6.52 -14.76 -3.77
N ARG A 77 -5.17 -14.83 -3.90
CA ARG A 77 -4.41 -14.13 -4.94
C ARG A 77 -4.31 -14.86 -6.26
N PHE A 78 -4.50 -16.19 -6.27
CA PHE A 78 -4.30 -17.01 -7.46
C PHE A 78 -5.14 -16.59 -8.68
N PRO A 79 -6.44 -16.22 -8.57
CA PRO A 79 -7.22 -15.75 -9.72
C PRO A 79 -6.61 -14.48 -10.37
N SER A 80 -6.08 -13.57 -9.56
CA SER A 80 -5.37 -12.38 -10.06
C SER A 80 -4.04 -12.74 -10.72
N ALA A 81 -3.29 -13.69 -10.15
CA ALA A 81 -2.05 -14.19 -10.75
C ALA A 81 -2.27 -14.83 -12.11
N LEU A 82 -3.32 -15.65 -12.23
CA LEU A 82 -3.72 -16.28 -13.49
C LEU A 82 -4.12 -15.22 -14.53
N ALA A 83 -5.00 -14.29 -14.18
CA ALA A 83 -5.42 -13.19 -15.06
C ALA A 83 -4.20 -12.38 -15.53
N GLY A 84 -3.29 -12.02 -14.61
CA GLY A 84 -2.07 -11.29 -14.93
C GLY A 84 -1.13 -12.04 -15.88
N ALA A 85 -1.01 -13.35 -15.76
CA ALA A 85 -0.22 -14.18 -16.68
C ALA A 85 -0.82 -14.19 -18.10
N LEU A 86 -2.15 -14.27 -18.20
CA LEU A 86 -2.88 -14.29 -19.46
C LEU A 86 -2.84 -12.94 -20.21
N VAL A 87 -2.46 -11.83 -19.56
CA VAL A 87 -2.19 -10.54 -20.23
C VAL A 87 -1.12 -10.69 -21.31
N VAL A 88 -0.09 -11.51 -21.05
CA VAL A 88 1.07 -11.66 -21.94
C VAL A 88 0.70 -12.19 -23.33
N PRO A 89 0.05 -13.36 -23.46
CA PRO A 89 -0.32 -13.90 -24.77
C PRO A 89 -1.31 -12.98 -25.51
N VAL A 90 -2.23 -12.31 -24.79
CA VAL A 90 -3.20 -11.40 -25.40
C VAL A 90 -2.52 -10.14 -25.96
N LEU A 91 -1.59 -9.53 -25.22
CA LEU A 91 -0.84 -8.38 -25.72
C LEU A 91 0.09 -8.73 -26.89
N MET A 92 0.71 -9.92 -26.84
CA MET A 92 1.48 -10.43 -28.00
C MET A 92 0.59 -10.63 -29.22
N ALA A 93 -0.62 -11.16 -29.04
CA ALA A 93 -1.60 -11.29 -30.12
C ALA A 93 -2.06 -9.92 -30.65
N ALA A 94 -2.30 -8.93 -29.78
CA ALA A 94 -2.62 -7.57 -30.19
C ALA A 94 -1.47 -6.94 -31.00
N ALA A 95 -0.21 -7.09 -30.56
CA ALA A 95 0.96 -6.61 -31.30
C ALA A 95 1.10 -7.28 -32.68
N ILE A 96 0.73 -8.56 -32.80
CA ILE A 96 0.67 -9.27 -34.08
C ILE A 96 -0.42 -8.68 -35.00
N GLU A 97 -1.61 -8.35 -34.48
CA GLU A 97 -2.67 -7.70 -35.27
C GLU A 97 -2.21 -6.33 -35.80
N VAL A 98 -1.51 -5.54 -35.00
CA VAL A 98 -0.92 -4.25 -35.42
C VAL A 98 0.08 -4.43 -36.55
N ARG A 99 0.94 -5.45 -36.46
CA ARG A 99 1.90 -5.79 -37.54
C ARG A 99 1.23 -6.13 -38.85
N VAL A 100 0.15 -6.89 -38.78
CA VAL A 100 -0.61 -7.29 -39.98
C VAL A 100 -1.30 -6.08 -40.60
N ASP A 101 -1.94 -5.21 -39.81
CA ASP A 101 -2.61 -4.00 -40.29
C ASP A 101 -1.64 -2.99 -40.94
N THR A 102 -0.43 -2.88 -40.36
CA THR A 102 0.60 -1.94 -40.87
C THR A 102 1.50 -2.55 -41.96
N GLY A 103 1.29 -3.80 -42.39
CA GLY A 103 2.08 -4.49 -43.41
C GLY A 103 3.51 -4.87 -42.99
N ARG A 104 3.84 -4.75 -41.71
CA ARG A 104 5.20 -5.00 -41.14
C ARG A 104 5.42 -6.45 -40.73
N VAL A 105 5.00 -7.40 -41.55
CA VAL A 105 4.86 -8.83 -41.21
C VAL A 105 6.18 -9.51 -40.85
N ASN A 106 7.32 -9.00 -41.33
CA ASN A 106 8.63 -9.63 -41.14
C ASN A 106 9.29 -9.34 -39.78
N GLU A 107 8.73 -8.44 -38.97
CA GLU A 107 9.31 -8.04 -37.70
C GLU A 107 8.82 -8.89 -36.55
N ARG A 108 9.67 -9.80 -36.07
CA ARG A 108 9.35 -10.75 -34.97
C ARG A 108 9.62 -10.19 -33.58
N TYR A 109 10.40 -9.10 -33.47
CA TYR A 109 10.91 -8.60 -32.20
C TYR A 109 9.87 -7.84 -31.37
N ALA A 110 8.99 -7.07 -32.00
CA ALA A 110 8.03 -6.26 -31.26
C ALA A 110 7.03 -7.08 -30.41
N PRO A 111 6.40 -8.15 -30.92
CA PRO A 111 5.58 -9.00 -30.06
C PRO A 111 6.37 -9.66 -28.93
N ALA A 112 7.65 -10.00 -29.17
CA ALA A 112 8.52 -10.56 -28.14
C ALA A 112 8.83 -9.54 -27.05
N LEU A 113 9.18 -8.31 -27.43
CA LEU A 113 9.43 -7.21 -26.49
C LEU A 113 8.15 -6.85 -25.70
N THR A 114 6.99 -6.81 -26.37
CA THR A 114 5.69 -6.63 -25.72
C THR A 114 5.44 -7.70 -24.65
N GLY A 115 5.68 -8.96 -24.99
CA GLY A 115 5.54 -10.08 -24.08
C GLY A 115 6.50 -10.01 -22.90
N LEU A 116 7.77 -9.67 -23.14
CA LEU A 116 8.79 -9.52 -22.08
C LEU A 116 8.45 -8.35 -21.14
N LEU A 117 8.14 -7.18 -21.67
CA LEU A 117 7.76 -6.04 -20.83
C LEU A 117 6.47 -6.30 -20.05
N ALA A 118 5.48 -6.99 -20.65
CA ALA A 118 4.28 -7.40 -19.92
C ALA A 118 4.57 -8.44 -18.82
N ALA A 119 5.51 -9.37 -19.06
CA ALA A 119 5.90 -10.40 -18.09
C ALA A 119 6.63 -9.78 -16.88
N PHE A 120 7.56 -8.85 -17.11
CA PHE A 120 8.41 -8.23 -16.09
C PHE A 120 7.91 -6.86 -15.60
N SER A 121 6.78 -6.36 -16.09
CA SER A 121 6.22 -5.09 -15.61
C SER A 121 5.99 -5.11 -14.11
N PRO A 122 6.63 -4.22 -13.33
CA PRO A 122 6.38 -4.13 -11.88
C PRO A 122 4.93 -3.78 -11.57
N TYR A 123 4.29 -2.93 -12.38
CA TYR A 123 2.89 -2.56 -12.26
C TYR A 123 1.96 -3.78 -12.43
N ALA A 124 2.12 -4.54 -13.52
CA ALA A 124 1.30 -5.71 -13.78
C ALA A 124 1.55 -6.84 -12.76
N LEU A 125 2.79 -7.01 -12.28
CA LEU A 125 3.13 -7.99 -11.26
C LEU A 125 2.55 -7.63 -9.90
N TRP A 126 2.60 -6.37 -9.49
CA TRP A 126 2.00 -5.91 -8.23
C TRP A 126 0.52 -6.30 -8.14
N TYR A 127 -0.28 -5.92 -9.16
CA TYR A 127 -1.69 -6.25 -9.17
C TYR A 127 -1.99 -7.73 -9.41
N ALA A 128 -1.09 -8.48 -10.00
CA ALA A 128 -1.23 -9.92 -10.15
C ALA A 128 -0.97 -10.68 -8.84
N GLN A 129 -0.22 -10.08 -7.91
CA GLN A 129 0.00 -10.60 -6.55
C GLN A 129 -0.90 -9.91 -5.51
N ASP A 130 -2.05 -9.43 -5.94
CA ASP A 130 -3.03 -8.75 -5.11
C ASP A 130 -4.42 -9.40 -5.29
N ALA A 131 -5.09 -9.75 -4.20
CA ALA A 131 -6.45 -10.32 -4.24
C ALA A 131 -7.49 -9.22 -4.55
N LYS A 132 -7.25 -8.49 -5.65
CA LYS A 132 -8.10 -7.40 -6.16
C LYS A 132 -8.33 -7.50 -7.66
N VAL A 133 -9.37 -6.84 -8.11
CA VAL A 133 -9.87 -6.88 -9.49
C VAL A 133 -8.89 -6.34 -10.54
N TYR A 134 -7.87 -5.56 -10.17
CA TYR A 134 -7.09 -4.78 -11.13
C TYR A 134 -6.31 -5.63 -12.14
N SER A 135 -5.81 -6.79 -11.75
CA SER A 135 -5.18 -7.73 -12.69
C SER A 135 -6.18 -8.24 -13.72
N LEU A 136 -7.40 -8.58 -13.29
CA LEU A 136 -8.48 -8.99 -14.18
C LEU A 136 -8.92 -7.83 -15.10
N LEU A 137 -8.96 -6.58 -14.59
CA LEU A 137 -9.25 -5.40 -15.39
C LEU A 137 -8.19 -5.19 -16.49
N ILE A 138 -6.90 -5.31 -16.17
CA ILE A 138 -5.80 -5.23 -17.15
C ILE A 138 -5.96 -6.32 -18.22
N PHE A 139 -6.29 -7.56 -17.81
CA PHE A 139 -6.50 -8.67 -18.73
C PHE A 139 -7.67 -8.41 -19.69
N VAL A 140 -8.81 -8.00 -19.16
CA VAL A 140 -10.01 -7.72 -19.97
C VAL A 140 -9.80 -6.48 -20.87
N ALA A 141 -9.06 -5.47 -20.42
CA ALA A 141 -8.67 -4.32 -21.25
C ALA A 141 -7.75 -4.77 -22.41
N ALA A 142 -6.81 -5.66 -22.17
CA ALA A 142 -5.99 -6.25 -23.23
C ALA A 142 -6.82 -7.05 -24.23
N LEU A 143 -7.78 -7.86 -23.73
CA LEU A 143 -8.74 -8.59 -24.57
C LEU A 143 -9.61 -7.64 -25.40
N LEU A 144 -10.06 -6.54 -24.82
CA LEU A 144 -10.85 -5.52 -25.51
C LEU A 144 -10.04 -4.92 -26.69
N ILE A 145 -8.79 -4.58 -26.47
CA ILE A 145 -7.89 -4.08 -27.53
C ILE A 145 -7.73 -5.14 -28.63
N TRP A 146 -7.35 -6.36 -28.27
CA TRP A 146 -7.11 -7.42 -29.24
C TRP A 146 -8.34 -7.76 -30.06
N THR A 147 -9.50 -7.95 -29.41
CA THR A 147 -10.75 -8.29 -30.09
C THR A 147 -11.25 -7.15 -30.96
N PHE A 148 -11.06 -5.90 -30.56
CA PHE A 148 -11.41 -4.74 -31.38
C PHE A 148 -10.52 -4.62 -32.62
N LEU A 149 -9.20 -4.76 -32.45
CA LEU A 149 -8.25 -4.81 -33.58
C LEU A 149 -8.65 -5.90 -34.59
N ARG A 150 -8.98 -7.08 -34.07
CA ARG A 150 -9.39 -8.23 -34.87
C ARG A 150 -10.74 -8.01 -35.56
N ALA A 151 -11.73 -7.42 -34.88
CA ALA A 151 -13.04 -7.11 -35.45
C ALA A 151 -12.95 -6.11 -36.58
N MET A 152 -12.14 -5.03 -36.39
CA MET A 152 -11.90 -4.01 -37.39
C MET A 152 -11.12 -4.50 -38.60
N ARG A 153 -10.27 -5.53 -38.45
CA ARG A 153 -9.49 -6.12 -39.53
C ARG A 153 -10.29 -7.16 -40.31
N LEU A 154 -10.99 -8.07 -39.61
CA LEU A 154 -11.67 -9.18 -40.24
C LEU A 154 -13.07 -8.83 -40.75
N GLU A 155 -13.70 -7.85 -40.14
CA GLU A 155 -15.08 -7.38 -40.44
C GLU A 155 -16.14 -8.49 -40.42
N THR A 156 -15.85 -9.66 -39.79
CA THR A 156 -16.76 -10.78 -39.70
C THR A 156 -17.71 -10.67 -38.51
N ARG A 157 -18.92 -11.28 -38.63
CA ARG A 157 -19.88 -11.31 -37.51
C ARG A 157 -19.31 -11.95 -36.25
N CYS A 158 -18.56 -13.02 -36.37
CA CYS A 158 -17.96 -13.70 -35.25
C CYS A 158 -16.94 -12.86 -34.51
N ALA A 159 -16.10 -12.05 -35.22
CA ALA A 159 -15.14 -11.16 -34.61
C ALA A 159 -15.85 -10.01 -33.86
N TRP A 160 -16.93 -9.46 -34.43
CA TRP A 160 -17.72 -8.45 -33.76
C TRP A 160 -18.49 -8.99 -32.54
N LEU A 161 -19.06 -10.20 -32.62
CA LEU A 161 -19.72 -10.84 -31.47
C LEU A 161 -18.73 -11.11 -30.34
N LEU A 162 -17.51 -11.53 -30.68
CA LEU A 162 -16.45 -11.71 -29.66
C LEU A 162 -16.09 -10.38 -28.98
N PHE A 163 -15.90 -9.29 -29.75
CA PHE A 163 -15.65 -7.96 -29.20
C PHE A 163 -16.79 -7.48 -28.29
N ILE A 164 -18.05 -7.63 -28.76
CA ILE A 164 -19.24 -7.24 -27.97
C ILE A 164 -19.31 -8.05 -26.66
N GLY A 165 -19.05 -9.36 -26.71
CA GLY A 165 -19.03 -10.24 -25.54
C GLY A 165 -17.97 -9.78 -24.51
N VAL A 166 -16.75 -9.49 -24.98
CA VAL A 166 -15.69 -8.96 -24.10
C VAL A 166 -16.08 -7.59 -23.55
N ALA A 167 -16.66 -6.71 -24.37
CA ALA A 167 -17.10 -5.39 -23.95
C ALA A 167 -18.18 -5.46 -22.85
N LEU A 168 -19.15 -6.35 -22.99
CA LEU A 168 -20.19 -6.58 -21.98
C LEU A 168 -19.60 -7.12 -20.68
N ILE A 169 -18.74 -8.13 -20.75
CA ILE A 169 -18.08 -8.71 -19.56
C ILE A 169 -17.24 -7.65 -18.85
N SER A 170 -16.54 -6.77 -19.58
CA SER A 170 -15.67 -5.76 -19.01
C SER A 170 -16.37 -4.82 -18.02
N VAL A 171 -17.64 -4.48 -18.28
CA VAL A 171 -18.45 -3.62 -17.40
C VAL A 171 -18.73 -4.29 -16.05
N PHE A 172 -18.93 -5.61 -16.05
CA PHE A 172 -19.15 -6.38 -14.81
C PHE A 172 -17.85 -6.67 -14.05
N VAL A 173 -16.70 -6.66 -14.75
CA VAL A 173 -15.40 -6.78 -14.10
C VAL A 173 -15.11 -5.50 -13.30
N HIS A 174 -15.20 -4.35 -13.93
CA HIS A 174 -14.98 -3.06 -13.26
C HIS A 174 -15.63 -1.93 -14.04
N ARG A 175 -16.31 -1.03 -13.35
CA ARG A 175 -17.02 0.10 -14.00
C ARG A 175 -16.08 1.06 -14.74
N LEU A 176 -14.81 1.16 -14.34
CA LEU A 176 -13.80 1.92 -15.09
C LEU A 176 -13.59 1.41 -16.53
N ALA A 177 -14.00 0.18 -16.85
CA ALA A 177 -14.00 -0.30 -18.23
C ALA A 177 -14.90 0.53 -19.16
N LEU A 178 -15.93 1.22 -18.63
CA LEU A 178 -16.76 2.15 -19.39
C LEU A 178 -15.94 3.25 -20.06
N LEU A 179 -14.85 3.70 -19.43
CA LEU A 179 -13.96 4.70 -20.01
C LEU A 179 -13.24 4.18 -21.26
N SER A 180 -12.84 2.90 -21.26
CA SER A 180 -12.26 2.23 -22.44
C SER A 180 -13.31 2.01 -23.51
N LEU A 181 -14.54 1.64 -23.14
CA LEU A 181 -15.64 1.47 -24.10
C LEU A 181 -16.03 2.78 -24.77
N ALA A 182 -15.99 3.90 -24.04
CA ALA A 182 -16.17 5.23 -24.62
C ALA A 182 -15.09 5.52 -25.68
N GLY A 183 -13.84 5.16 -25.40
CA GLY A 183 -12.75 5.24 -26.37
C GLY A 183 -12.97 4.39 -27.61
N ALA A 184 -13.41 3.15 -27.44
CA ALA A 184 -13.74 2.25 -28.55
C ALA A 184 -14.90 2.79 -29.40
N ALA A 185 -15.97 3.28 -28.76
CA ALA A 185 -17.10 3.91 -29.43
C ALA A 185 -16.68 5.16 -30.22
N PHE A 186 -15.83 6.01 -29.63
CA PHE A 186 -15.30 7.19 -30.31
C PHE A 186 -14.47 6.82 -31.55
N VAL A 187 -13.58 5.84 -31.45
CA VAL A 187 -12.75 5.37 -32.58
C VAL A 187 -13.65 4.80 -33.70
N LEU A 188 -14.65 3.97 -33.33
CA LEU A 188 -15.59 3.40 -34.28
C LEU A 188 -16.41 4.49 -34.99
N ALA A 189 -16.88 5.46 -34.25
CA ALA A 189 -17.64 6.59 -34.81
C ALA A 189 -16.77 7.46 -35.74
N LEU A 190 -15.53 7.75 -35.37
CA LEU A 190 -14.60 8.48 -36.21
C LEU A 190 -14.31 7.72 -37.51
N HIS A 191 -14.17 6.40 -37.43
CA HIS A 191 -13.98 5.54 -38.59
C HIS A 191 -15.18 5.57 -39.53
N THR A 192 -16.39 5.34 -39.00
CA THR A 192 -17.65 5.39 -39.78
C THR A 192 -17.92 6.77 -40.35
N TRP A 193 -17.58 7.83 -39.60
CA TRP A 193 -17.69 9.21 -40.07
C TRP A 193 -16.77 9.51 -41.24
N ARG A 194 -15.53 9.00 -41.24
CA ARG A 194 -14.60 9.16 -42.37
C ARG A 194 -15.01 8.41 -43.62
N GLN A 195 -15.65 7.25 -43.47
CA GLN A 195 -16.08 6.40 -44.60
C GLN A 195 -17.51 6.70 -45.08
N GLY A 196 -18.35 7.30 -44.23
CA GLY A 196 -19.74 7.56 -44.52
C GLY A 196 -19.97 8.81 -45.38
N ALA A 197 -21.07 8.79 -46.14
CA ALA A 197 -21.61 9.95 -46.84
C ALA A 197 -22.96 10.36 -46.24
N GLY A 198 -23.27 11.64 -46.27
CA GLY A 198 -24.60 12.18 -45.89
C GLY A 198 -25.03 11.91 -44.46
N ILE A 199 -26.26 11.45 -44.26
CA ILE A 199 -26.88 11.22 -42.95
C ILE A 199 -26.13 10.19 -42.11
N GLY A 200 -25.41 9.25 -42.72
CA GLY A 200 -24.64 8.24 -42.01
C GLY A 200 -23.52 8.81 -41.10
N ARG A 201 -22.90 9.92 -41.51
CA ARG A 201 -21.87 10.63 -40.73
C ARG A 201 -22.44 11.21 -39.44
N TRP A 202 -23.57 11.85 -39.52
CA TRP A 202 -24.24 12.48 -38.37
C TRP A 202 -24.74 11.45 -37.38
N ARG A 203 -25.30 10.31 -37.87
CA ARG A 203 -25.70 9.21 -36.98
C ARG A 203 -24.54 8.62 -36.22
N ALA A 204 -23.39 8.39 -36.86
CA ALA A 204 -22.19 7.90 -36.20
C ALA A 204 -21.65 8.88 -35.12
N ALA A 205 -21.63 10.19 -35.43
CA ALA A 205 -21.25 11.24 -34.49
C ALA A 205 -22.18 11.25 -33.27
N TRP A 206 -23.50 11.15 -33.46
CA TRP A 206 -24.46 11.11 -32.36
C TRP A 206 -24.31 9.85 -31.49
N TRP A 207 -24.07 8.69 -32.12
CA TRP A 207 -23.77 7.46 -31.35
C TRP A 207 -22.50 7.60 -30.49
N ALA A 208 -21.45 8.24 -31.01
CA ALA A 208 -20.23 8.49 -30.24
C ALA A 208 -20.45 9.44 -29.07
N ILE A 209 -21.16 10.55 -29.34
CA ILE A 209 -21.52 11.54 -28.32
C ILE A 209 -22.39 10.86 -27.24
N GLY A 210 -23.37 10.06 -27.68
CA GLY A 210 -24.24 9.31 -26.75
C GLY A 210 -23.48 8.32 -25.89
N ALA A 211 -22.56 7.54 -26.48
CA ALA A 211 -21.71 6.60 -25.73
C ALA A 211 -20.77 7.32 -24.75
N LEU A 212 -20.19 8.44 -25.19
CA LEU A 212 -19.34 9.27 -24.33
C LEU A 212 -20.15 9.87 -23.17
N ALA A 213 -21.31 10.46 -23.48
CA ALA A 213 -22.21 11.03 -22.47
C ALA A 213 -22.67 9.96 -21.45
N LEU A 214 -23.08 8.78 -21.94
CA LEU A 214 -23.50 7.67 -21.09
C LEU A 214 -22.36 7.17 -20.20
N SER A 215 -21.14 7.11 -20.74
CA SER A 215 -19.97 6.67 -19.95
C SER A 215 -19.61 7.69 -18.87
N VAL A 216 -19.61 8.99 -19.20
CA VAL A 216 -19.32 10.06 -18.24
C VAL A 216 -20.43 10.16 -17.19
N THR A 217 -21.71 10.15 -17.61
CA THR A 217 -22.84 10.22 -16.67
C THR A 217 -22.94 8.96 -15.81
N GLY A 218 -22.64 7.79 -16.36
CA GLY A 218 -22.61 6.54 -15.61
C GLY A 218 -21.52 6.55 -14.52
N VAL A 219 -20.32 6.99 -14.86
CA VAL A 219 -19.23 7.11 -13.89
C VAL A 219 -19.50 8.23 -12.89
N ALA A 220 -19.96 9.40 -13.35
CA ALA A 220 -20.33 10.51 -12.47
C ALA A 220 -21.50 10.14 -11.54
N GLY A 221 -22.51 9.43 -12.06
CA GLY A 221 -23.63 8.94 -11.27
C GLY A 221 -23.20 7.98 -10.15
N VAL A 222 -22.28 7.05 -10.43
CA VAL A 222 -21.68 6.19 -9.41
C VAL A 222 -20.91 7.03 -8.38
N ILE A 223 -20.14 8.01 -8.83
CA ILE A 223 -19.38 8.90 -7.94
C ILE A 223 -20.32 9.69 -7.03
N LEU A 224 -21.40 10.24 -7.56
CA LEU A 224 -22.37 11.02 -6.79
C LEU A 224 -23.19 10.12 -5.84
N ALA A 225 -23.63 8.95 -6.29
CA ALA A 225 -24.41 8.00 -5.48
C ALA A 225 -23.60 7.43 -4.31
N THR A 226 -22.29 7.31 -4.46
CA THR A 226 -21.39 6.78 -3.39
C THR A 226 -20.68 7.88 -2.62
N ARG A 227 -21.01 9.15 -2.83
CA ARG A 227 -20.32 10.29 -2.22
C ARG A 227 -20.47 10.34 -0.70
N ASP A 228 -21.63 9.94 -0.19
CA ASP A 228 -21.94 9.96 1.25
C ASP A 228 -21.48 8.69 1.99
N GLU A 229 -21.30 7.58 1.25
CA GLU A 229 -20.81 6.29 1.80
C GLU A 229 -19.30 6.15 1.68
N ARG A 230 -18.66 7.04 0.98
CA ARG A 230 -17.21 6.99 0.86
C ARG A 230 -16.58 7.48 2.12
N MET A 231 -15.86 6.59 2.71
CA MET A 231 -14.67 6.99 3.44
C MET A 231 -13.99 8.05 2.58
N VAL A 232 -13.85 9.24 3.12
CA VAL A 232 -13.08 10.30 2.50
C VAL A 232 -11.63 9.82 2.54
N GLY A 233 -11.31 8.91 1.63
CA GLY A 233 -9.94 8.62 1.28
C GLY A 233 -9.29 9.98 1.02
N GLU A 234 -8.06 10.18 1.41
CA GLU A 234 -7.35 11.45 1.24
C GLU A 234 -7.77 12.04 -0.09
N ARG A 235 -8.55 13.13 -0.05
CA ARG A 235 -8.86 13.89 -1.25
C ARG A 235 -7.50 14.27 -1.78
N SER A 236 -7.07 13.54 -2.79
CA SER A 236 -5.73 13.67 -3.30
C SER A 236 -5.52 15.13 -3.69
N ALA A 237 -4.64 15.81 -2.98
CA ALA A 237 -4.18 17.14 -3.36
C ALA A 237 -3.39 17.14 -4.68
N VAL A 238 -3.31 15.96 -5.32
CA VAL A 238 -2.60 15.75 -6.59
C VAL A 238 -3.31 16.51 -7.69
N GLY A 239 -2.64 17.45 -8.33
CA GLY A 239 -3.12 18.13 -9.52
C GLY A 239 -3.27 17.15 -10.70
N MET A 240 -4.09 17.52 -11.69
CA MET A 240 -4.32 16.70 -12.88
C MET A 240 -3.03 16.33 -13.63
N LEU A 241 -2.11 17.27 -13.79
CA LEU A 241 -0.83 17.04 -14.49
C LEU A 241 0.09 16.14 -13.67
N ASP A 242 0.15 16.34 -12.36
CA ASP A 242 0.92 15.48 -11.46
C ASP A 242 0.36 14.06 -11.48
N GLY A 243 -0.97 13.91 -11.48
CA GLY A 243 -1.64 12.62 -11.59
C GLY A 243 -1.28 11.85 -12.87
N LEU A 244 -1.17 12.54 -14.01
CA LEU A 244 -0.69 11.92 -15.25
C LEU A 244 0.78 11.51 -15.16
N GLY A 245 1.62 12.35 -14.56
CA GLY A 245 3.03 12.05 -14.30
C GLY A 245 3.19 10.85 -13.37
N PHE A 246 2.41 10.78 -12.30
CA PHE A 246 2.39 9.65 -11.38
C PHE A 246 1.89 8.37 -12.04
N THR A 247 0.82 8.45 -12.87
CA THR A 247 0.35 7.31 -13.66
C THR A 247 1.45 6.78 -14.57
N PHE A 248 2.18 7.67 -15.25
CA PHE A 248 3.29 7.29 -16.11
C PHE A 248 4.42 6.58 -15.33
N ALA A 249 4.80 7.09 -14.16
CA ALA A 249 5.83 6.48 -13.32
C ALA A 249 5.39 5.10 -12.79
N HIS A 250 4.10 4.95 -12.40
CA HIS A 250 3.55 3.67 -12.00
C HIS A 250 3.50 2.66 -13.15
N PHE A 251 3.04 3.05 -14.34
CA PHE A 251 3.03 2.18 -15.51
C PHE A 251 4.44 1.72 -15.88
N SER A 252 5.44 2.60 -15.74
CA SER A 252 6.83 2.29 -16.05
C SER A 252 7.46 1.34 -15.01
N LEU A 253 7.44 1.71 -13.72
CA LEU A 253 8.20 1.03 -12.67
C LEU A 253 7.42 0.75 -11.38
N ASN A 254 6.13 1.05 -11.33
CA ASN A 254 5.27 0.93 -10.14
C ASN A 254 5.85 1.68 -8.93
N ARG A 255 6.25 2.93 -9.14
CA ARG A 255 6.87 3.79 -8.10
C ARG A 255 6.31 5.20 -8.17
N TRP A 256 6.26 5.86 -7.02
CA TRP A 256 6.14 7.30 -6.97
C TRP A 256 7.44 7.93 -7.47
N PRO A 257 7.40 9.09 -8.15
CA PRO A 257 8.63 9.74 -8.63
C PRO A 257 9.69 9.96 -7.53
N GLY A 258 9.28 10.38 -6.33
CA GLY A 258 10.17 10.55 -5.19
C GLY A 258 10.83 9.25 -4.70
N ASP A 259 10.20 8.10 -4.93
CA ASP A 259 10.77 6.79 -4.59
C ASP A 259 11.86 6.33 -5.56
N LEU A 260 11.92 6.94 -6.74
CA LEU A 260 12.93 6.68 -7.74
C LEU A 260 14.18 7.53 -7.56
N ASP A 261 14.10 8.63 -6.79
CA ASP A 261 15.26 9.45 -6.48
C ASP A 261 16.22 8.65 -5.59
N GLY A 262 17.46 8.55 -6.06
CA GLY A 262 18.49 7.73 -5.40
C GLY A 262 18.38 6.22 -5.69
N PHE A 263 17.42 5.77 -6.51
CA PHE A 263 17.35 4.37 -6.93
C PHE A 263 18.63 3.98 -7.68
N LEU A 264 19.38 3.02 -7.13
CA LEU A 264 20.73 2.67 -7.58
C LEU A 264 21.68 3.87 -7.68
N GLY A 265 21.50 4.91 -6.84
CA GLY A 265 22.33 6.11 -6.82
C GLY A 265 22.07 7.09 -7.97
N LEU A 266 20.98 6.93 -8.71
CA LEU A 266 20.65 7.75 -9.88
C LEU A 266 19.35 8.53 -9.69
N PRO A 267 19.17 9.71 -10.31
CA PRO A 267 17.92 10.44 -10.30
C PRO A 267 16.78 9.69 -10.98
N ALA A 268 15.55 9.91 -10.50
CA ALA A 268 14.31 9.30 -11.04
C ALA A 268 14.18 9.47 -12.56
N LEU A 269 14.57 10.63 -13.08
CA LEU A 269 14.48 10.95 -14.51
C LEU A 269 15.24 9.96 -15.38
N ILE A 270 16.41 9.46 -14.94
CA ILE A 270 17.22 8.52 -15.71
C ILE A 270 16.47 7.21 -15.94
N TRP A 271 15.74 6.75 -14.95
CA TRP A 271 14.98 5.50 -15.01
C TRP A 271 13.69 5.62 -15.83
N LEU A 272 13.06 6.79 -15.83
CA LEU A 272 11.82 7.05 -16.56
C LEU A 272 12.06 7.48 -18.00
N LEU A 273 13.23 8.06 -18.31
CA LEU A 273 13.55 8.60 -19.64
C LEU A 273 13.41 7.58 -20.78
N PRO A 274 13.90 6.33 -20.70
CA PRO A 274 13.74 5.34 -21.77
C PRO A 274 12.25 5.07 -22.09
N PHE A 275 11.41 4.97 -21.06
CA PHE A 275 9.96 4.79 -21.24
C PHE A 275 9.31 6.04 -21.86
N ALA A 276 9.73 7.24 -21.44
CA ALA A 276 9.23 8.50 -22.00
C ALA A 276 9.61 8.62 -23.48
N VAL A 277 10.87 8.36 -23.83
CA VAL A 277 11.34 8.39 -25.22
C VAL A 277 10.57 7.41 -26.08
N LEU A 278 10.40 6.16 -25.63
CA LEU A 278 9.64 5.14 -26.37
C LEU A 278 8.16 5.50 -26.46
N SER A 279 7.55 6.06 -25.41
CA SER A 279 6.15 6.50 -25.43
C SER A 279 5.91 7.64 -26.43
N VAL A 280 6.75 8.66 -26.41
CA VAL A 280 6.67 9.79 -27.36
C VAL A 280 6.91 9.31 -28.80
N TRP A 281 7.98 8.54 -29.01
CA TRP A 281 8.29 7.99 -30.32
C TRP A 281 7.17 7.09 -30.84
N GLY A 282 6.68 6.15 -30.03
CA GLY A 282 5.55 5.29 -30.39
C GLY A 282 4.29 6.08 -30.70
N GLY A 283 3.97 7.09 -29.89
CA GLY A 283 2.84 8.00 -30.12
C GLY A 283 2.96 8.74 -31.46
N LEU A 284 4.13 9.29 -31.80
CA LEU A 284 4.37 9.96 -33.07
C LEU A 284 4.23 9.01 -34.26
N LEU A 285 4.70 7.76 -34.12
CA LEU A 285 4.54 6.73 -35.15
C LEU A 285 3.08 6.35 -35.35
N LEU A 286 2.31 6.18 -34.28
CA LEU A 286 0.88 5.90 -34.35
C LEU A 286 0.13 7.07 -35.00
N LEU A 287 0.47 8.32 -34.70
CA LEU A 287 -0.11 9.49 -35.38
C LEU A 287 0.20 9.49 -36.87
N ARG A 288 1.41 9.11 -37.27
CA ARG A 288 1.77 8.92 -38.69
C ARG A 288 0.95 7.81 -39.33
N ASP A 289 0.81 6.67 -38.65
CA ASP A 289 0.06 5.52 -39.12
C ASP A 289 -1.45 5.82 -39.26
N ILE A 290 -2.02 6.67 -38.38
CA ILE A 290 -3.39 7.21 -38.53
C ILE A 290 -3.53 8.02 -39.81
N ARG A 291 -2.52 8.86 -40.13
CA ARG A 291 -2.53 9.65 -41.37
C ARG A 291 -2.37 8.76 -42.61
N ALA A 292 -1.65 7.64 -42.48
CA ALA A 292 -1.54 6.62 -43.52
C ALA A 292 -2.77 5.74 -43.69
N GLY A 293 -3.76 5.85 -42.79
CA GLY A 293 -5.03 5.13 -42.87
C GLY A 293 -5.06 3.81 -42.10
N HIS A 294 -4.01 3.46 -41.32
CA HIS A 294 -3.99 2.26 -40.50
C HIS A 294 -4.95 2.34 -39.32
N ARG A 295 -5.85 1.39 -39.22
CA ARG A 295 -6.93 1.37 -38.20
C ARG A 295 -6.41 1.06 -36.81
N SER A 296 -5.41 0.19 -36.69
CA SER A 296 -4.83 -0.22 -35.43
C SER A 296 -4.27 0.94 -34.61
N ALA A 297 -3.67 1.94 -35.27
CA ALA A 297 -3.10 3.09 -34.61
C ALA A 297 -4.17 3.95 -33.92
N GLY A 298 -5.32 4.17 -34.56
CA GLY A 298 -6.45 4.87 -33.97
C GLY A 298 -7.06 4.14 -32.77
N ILE A 299 -7.11 2.80 -32.85
CA ILE A 299 -7.63 1.97 -31.75
C ILE A 299 -6.71 2.06 -30.52
N ILE A 300 -5.39 1.92 -30.69
CA ILE A 300 -4.44 1.98 -29.57
C ILE A 300 -4.48 3.35 -28.91
N LEU A 301 -4.39 4.44 -29.68
CA LEU A 301 -4.44 5.79 -29.12
C LEU A 301 -5.79 6.12 -28.48
N GLY A 302 -6.90 5.68 -29.07
CA GLY A 302 -8.22 5.88 -28.51
C GLY A 302 -8.42 5.17 -27.17
N LEU A 303 -7.96 3.91 -27.08
CA LEU A 303 -8.05 3.12 -25.84
C LEU A 303 -6.97 3.47 -24.80
N LEU A 304 -5.94 4.23 -25.17
CA LEU A 304 -5.02 4.86 -24.23
C LEU A 304 -5.56 6.19 -23.70
N LEU A 305 -5.91 7.09 -24.62
CA LEU A 305 -6.22 8.47 -24.25
C LEU A 305 -7.59 8.63 -23.62
N ALA A 306 -8.61 7.88 -24.06
CA ALA A 306 -9.95 8.03 -23.53
C ALA A 306 -10.03 7.69 -22.02
N PRO A 307 -9.52 6.55 -21.52
CA PRO A 307 -9.53 6.27 -20.10
C PRO A 307 -8.75 7.32 -19.29
N LEU A 308 -7.59 7.77 -19.77
CA LEU A 308 -6.76 8.75 -19.07
C LEU A 308 -7.42 10.13 -19.00
N LEU A 309 -7.94 10.63 -20.14
CA LEU A 309 -8.57 11.95 -20.21
C LEU A 309 -9.91 11.98 -19.45
N LEU A 310 -10.72 10.94 -19.60
CA LEU A 310 -12.00 10.85 -18.89
C LEU A 310 -11.78 10.66 -17.39
N PHE A 311 -10.77 9.89 -16.98
CA PHE A 311 -10.39 9.79 -15.58
C PHE A 311 -9.88 11.14 -15.03
N ALA A 312 -9.09 11.89 -15.81
CA ALA A 312 -8.67 13.23 -15.42
C ALA A 312 -9.86 14.19 -15.23
N ILE A 313 -10.88 14.12 -16.12
CA ILE A 313 -12.13 14.88 -15.95
C ILE A 313 -12.86 14.45 -14.68
N VAL A 314 -12.99 13.16 -14.43
CA VAL A 314 -13.62 12.64 -13.21
C VAL A 314 -12.87 13.12 -11.97
N HIS A 315 -11.54 13.10 -12.00
CA HIS A 315 -10.71 13.59 -10.90
C HIS A 315 -10.89 15.09 -10.61
N THR A 316 -11.15 15.93 -11.63
CA THR A 316 -11.46 17.36 -11.41
C THR A 316 -12.81 17.56 -10.72
N LEU A 317 -13.78 16.67 -10.96
CA LEU A 317 -15.14 16.74 -10.38
C LEU A 317 -15.18 16.12 -8.97
N ALA A 318 -14.41 15.08 -8.74
CA ALA A 318 -14.28 14.39 -7.46
C ALA A 318 -12.81 14.01 -7.28
N PRO A 319 -12.02 14.78 -6.51
CA PRO A 319 -10.58 14.60 -6.40
C PRO A 319 -10.25 13.30 -5.66
N VAL A 320 -10.19 12.21 -6.42
CA VAL A 320 -9.76 10.88 -5.98
C VAL A 320 -8.73 10.40 -7.00
N TYR A 321 -7.46 10.48 -6.66
CA TYR A 321 -6.40 9.97 -7.50
C TYR A 321 -5.80 8.68 -6.90
N GLU A 322 -5.83 7.62 -7.70
CA GLU A 322 -5.11 6.39 -7.47
C GLU A 322 -4.60 5.85 -8.82
N ALA A 323 -3.32 5.50 -8.90
CA ALA A 323 -2.73 4.98 -10.15
C ALA A 323 -3.45 3.72 -10.67
N ARG A 324 -4.06 2.94 -9.78
CA ARG A 324 -4.86 1.75 -10.10
C ARG A 324 -6.14 2.06 -10.91
N TYR A 325 -6.69 3.26 -10.80
CA TYR A 325 -7.88 3.64 -11.57
C TYR A 325 -7.59 3.85 -13.05
N ALA A 326 -6.33 4.06 -13.43
CA ALA A 326 -5.89 4.12 -14.81
C ALA A 326 -5.52 2.74 -15.40
N ALA A 327 -5.67 1.64 -14.66
CA ALA A 327 -5.21 0.29 -15.03
C ALA A 327 -5.75 -0.18 -16.40
N ALA A 328 -6.96 0.23 -16.79
CA ALA A 328 -7.54 -0.09 -18.10
C ALA A 328 -6.77 0.51 -19.29
N ALA A 329 -5.99 1.59 -19.07
CA ALA A 329 -5.16 2.21 -20.12
C ALA A 329 -3.77 1.53 -20.27
N PHE A 330 -3.32 0.79 -19.26
CA PHE A 330 -2.00 0.16 -19.22
C PHE A 330 -1.67 -0.72 -20.43
N PRO A 331 -2.56 -1.63 -20.90
CA PRO A 331 -2.27 -2.47 -22.07
C PRO A 331 -2.05 -1.66 -23.35
N ALA A 332 -2.83 -0.60 -23.56
CA ALA A 332 -2.65 0.30 -24.70
C ALA A 332 -1.33 1.07 -24.60
N TRP A 333 -0.97 1.57 -23.40
CA TRP A 333 0.30 2.24 -23.18
C TRP A 333 1.50 1.33 -23.50
N LEU A 334 1.44 0.06 -23.08
CA LEU A 334 2.51 -0.89 -23.35
C LEU A 334 2.70 -1.14 -24.87
N LEU A 335 1.60 -1.19 -25.63
CA LEU A 335 1.65 -1.26 -27.09
C LEU A 335 2.26 0.00 -27.72
N VAL A 336 2.03 1.19 -27.14
CA VAL A 336 2.68 2.44 -27.57
C VAL A 336 4.19 2.36 -27.34
N VAL A 337 4.62 1.95 -26.14
CA VAL A 337 6.06 1.82 -25.79
C VAL A 337 6.79 0.86 -26.72
N THR A 338 6.13 -0.22 -27.15
CA THR A 338 6.74 -1.23 -28.02
C THR A 338 6.58 -0.94 -29.52
N CYS A 339 5.75 0.04 -29.89
CA CYS A 339 5.51 0.45 -31.28
C CYS A 339 6.78 0.82 -32.06
N PRO A 340 7.80 1.53 -31.50
CA PRO A 340 9.03 1.83 -32.21
C PRO A 340 9.79 0.60 -32.72
N SER A 341 9.66 -0.53 -32.05
CA SER A 341 10.22 -1.81 -32.48
C SER A 341 9.50 -2.43 -33.69
N LEU A 342 8.36 -1.84 -34.08
CA LEU A 342 7.58 -2.24 -35.27
C LEU A 342 7.98 -1.49 -36.54
N THR A 343 8.91 -0.54 -36.50
CA THR A 343 9.16 0.36 -37.64
C THR A 343 10.47 0.10 -38.33
N ASN A 344 10.46 0.04 -39.68
CA ASN A 344 11.63 0.27 -40.52
C ASN A 344 11.95 1.76 -40.52
N ASN A 345 13.26 2.10 -40.60
CA ASN A 345 13.86 3.43 -40.51
C ASN A 345 12.99 4.57 -41.11
N PRO A 346 12.50 5.55 -40.30
CA PRO A 346 11.71 6.65 -40.81
C PRO A 346 12.50 7.65 -41.70
N PHE A 347 13.84 7.60 -41.69
CA PHE A 347 14.70 8.50 -42.45
C PHE A 347 15.03 7.98 -43.85
N SER A 348 14.63 6.79 -44.27
CA SER A 348 14.90 6.24 -45.61
C SER A 348 13.83 6.54 -46.67
N ALA A 349 12.80 7.35 -46.34
CA ALA A 349 11.67 7.63 -47.24
C ALA A 349 11.96 8.65 -48.34
N SER A 350 13.21 9.07 -48.55
CA SER A 350 13.58 9.93 -49.68
C SER A 350 14.60 9.22 -50.60
N ARG A 351 14.18 8.20 -51.29
CA ARG A 351 14.64 7.81 -52.64
C ARG A 351 13.95 6.48 -53.01
N ALA A 352 12.95 6.62 -53.82
CA ALA A 352 12.40 5.49 -54.58
C ALA A 352 13.50 4.93 -55.50
N VAL A 353 13.38 3.63 -55.75
CA VAL A 353 14.17 2.83 -56.69
C VAL A 353 15.44 2.23 -56.09
N ALA A 354 15.31 1.05 -55.52
CA ALA A 354 16.15 -0.10 -55.85
C ALA A 354 15.63 -1.36 -55.15
N ARG A 355 15.27 -2.38 -55.92
CA ARG A 355 15.09 -3.76 -55.47
C ARG A 355 16.40 -4.21 -54.84
N SER A 356 16.44 -4.32 -53.53
CA SER A 356 17.50 -5.06 -52.86
C SER A 356 16.87 -5.98 -51.82
N THR A 357 17.12 -7.25 -51.95
CA THR A 357 16.74 -8.38 -51.09
C THR A 357 17.57 -8.43 -49.78
N SER A 358 18.07 -7.29 -49.30
CA SER A 358 18.76 -7.24 -48.00
C SER A 358 17.78 -6.96 -46.87
N PRO A 359 17.87 -7.68 -45.74
CA PRO A 359 17.05 -7.40 -44.55
C PRO A 359 17.36 -5.94 -44.13
N SER A 360 16.28 -5.15 -43.99
CA SER A 360 16.41 -3.76 -43.54
C SER A 360 17.05 -3.75 -42.14
N PRO A 361 18.03 -2.84 -41.90
CA PRO A 361 18.63 -2.74 -40.57
C PRO A 361 17.55 -2.37 -39.55
N HIS A 362 17.34 -3.27 -38.60
CA HIS A 362 16.50 -3.01 -37.42
C HIS A 362 16.96 -1.70 -36.79
N HIS A 363 16.02 -0.90 -36.23
CA HIS A 363 16.40 0.31 -35.53
C HIS A 363 17.10 -0.08 -34.21
N PRO A 364 18.42 -0.12 -34.12
CA PRO A 364 19.13 -0.68 -32.96
C PRO A 364 18.76 0.08 -31.68
N LEU A 365 18.49 1.38 -31.82
CA LEU A 365 18.11 2.26 -30.70
C LEU A 365 16.79 1.83 -30.00
N ALA A 366 15.76 1.48 -30.78
CA ALA A 366 14.48 1.04 -30.17
C ALA A 366 14.63 -0.29 -29.39
N GLY A 367 15.41 -1.21 -29.95
CA GLY A 367 15.75 -2.47 -29.28
C GLY A 367 16.57 -2.23 -28.01
N THR A 368 17.61 -1.38 -28.09
CA THR A 368 18.43 -1.02 -26.92
C THR A 368 17.62 -0.36 -25.83
N LEU A 369 16.79 0.63 -26.15
CA LEU A 369 15.90 1.27 -25.16
C LEU A 369 14.90 0.28 -24.56
N GLY A 370 14.36 -0.65 -25.36
CA GLY A 370 13.49 -1.71 -24.86
C GLY A 370 14.19 -2.64 -23.85
N VAL A 371 15.46 -2.99 -24.11
CA VAL A 371 16.28 -3.76 -23.15
C VAL A 371 16.55 -2.94 -21.88
N VAL A 372 16.85 -1.65 -22.01
CA VAL A 372 17.04 -0.78 -20.83
C VAL A 372 15.75 -0.70 -19.99
N CYS A 373 14.58 -0.56 -20.63
CA CYS A 373 13.30 -0.61 -19.93
C CYS A 373 13.10 -1.95 -19.20
N LEU A 374 13.45 -3.07 -19.83
CA LEU A 374 13.34 -4.39 -19.21
C LEU A 374 14.26 -4.53 -17.99
N LEU A 375 15.51 -4.07 -18.11
CA LEU A 375 16.46 -4.08 -16.99
C LEU A 375 15.98 -3.17 -15.84
N ALA A 376 15.42 -2.01 -16.16
CA ALA A 376 14.83 -1.12 -15.16
C ALA A 376 13.61 -1.77 -14.45
N CYS A 377 12.77 -2.51 -15.18
CA CYS A 377 11.68 -3.30 -14.60
C CYS A 377 12.22 -4.36 -13.62
N VAL A 378 13.22 -5.15 -14.04
CA VAL A 378 13.83 -6.17 -13.18
C VAL A 378 14.45 -5.54 -11.94
N ALA A 379 15.20 -4.44 -12.09
CA ALA A 379 15.80 -3.73 -10.97
C ALA A 379 14.72 -3.21 -9.99
N SER A 380 13.61 -2.67 -10.49
CA SER A 380 12.50 -2.23 -9.65
C SER A 380 11.83 -3.39 -8.88
N LEU A 381 11.74 -4.58 -9.48
CA LEU A 381 11.14 -5.75 -8.82
C LEU A 381 11.96 -6.26 -7.64
N VAL A 382 13.29 -6.13 -7.68
CA VAL A 382 14.20 -6.61 -6.63
C VAL A 382 14.73 -5.51 -5.72
N GLN A 383 14.28 -4.26 -5.90
CA GLN A 383 14.74 -3.11 -5.12
C GLN A 383 14.50 -3.34 -3.62
N PRO A 384 15.52 -3.25 -2.75
CA PRO A 384 15.36 -3.41 -1.31
C PRO A 384 14.30 -2.45 -0.73
N GLY A 385 13.48 -2.94 0.17
CA GLY A 385 12.42 -2.19 0.85
C GLY A 385 11.22 -1.79 0.00
N LYS A 386 11.23 -1.99 -1.32
CA LYS A 386 10.20 -1.51 -2.24
C LYS A 386 9.80 -2.51 -3.33
N GLY A 387 10.67 -3.41 -3.71
CA GLY A 387 10.44 -4.37 -4.78
C GLY A 387 9.60 -5.56 -4.31
N VAL A 388 8.67 -6.03 -5.12
CA VAL A 388 7.84 -7.22 -4.82
C VAL A 388 8.69 -8.46 -4.53
N PHE A 389 9.88 -8.55 -5.14
CA PHE A 389 10.82 -9.66 -4.98
C PHE A 389 12.03 -9.34 -4.07
N SER A 390 12.04 -8.19 -3.41
CA SER A 390 13.16 -7.80 -2.52
C SER A 390 13.32 -8.74 -1.32
N GLY A 391 12.22 -9.34 -0.87
CA GLY A 391 12.18 -10.10 0.37
C GLY A 391 11.71 -9.28 1.58
N ASP A 392 11.71 -7.97 1.45
CA ASP A 392 11.24 -7.04 2.47
C ASP A 392 9.71 -6.92 2.49
N PRO A 393 9.09 -6.55 3.61
CA PRO A 393 7.66 -6.26 3.65
C PRO A 393 7.37 -4.97 2.88
N VAL A 394 6.54 -5.08 1.84
CA VAL A 394 6.10 -3.95 1.00
C VAL A 394 4.58 -3.73 1.08
N LYS A 395 3.86 -4.63 1.74
CA LYS A 395 2.45 -4.53 2.11
C LYS A 395 2.30 -4.45 3.62
N GLU A 396 1.12 -4.12 4.10
CA GLU A 396 0.80 -4.10 5.52
C GLU A 396 1.05 -5.46 6.18
N GLN A 397 1.71 -5.47 7.34
CA GLN A 397 2.15 -6.69 8.03
C GLN A 397 1.13 -7.16 9.09
N TRP A 398 -0.10 -7.43 8.69
CA TRP A 398 -1.17 -7.86 9.59
C TRP A 398 -0.90 -9.21 10.25
N ARG A 399 -0.36 -10.19 9.52
CA ARG A 399 -0.02 -11.51 10.04
C ARG A 399 0.96 -11.41 11.19
N GLU A 400 2.02 -10.66 10.98
CA GLU A 400 3.10 -10.42 11.93
C GLU A 400 2.59 -9.63 13.14
N ALA A 401 1.76 -8.63 12.92
CA ALA A 401 1.16 -7.81 13.98
C ALA A 401 0.20 -8.62 14.86
N VAL A 402 -0.69 -9.41 14.26
CA VAL A 402 -1.61 -10.28 15.03
C VAL A 402 -0.84 -11.39 15.74
N ALA A 403 0.22 -11.95 15.14
CA ALA A 403 1.07 -12.92 15.82
C ALA A 403 1.81 -12.30 17.02
N ALA A 404 2.31 -11.08 16.90
CA ALA A 404 2.95 -10.37 18.01
C ALA A 404 1.95 -10.02 19.12
N LEU A 405 0.71 -9.71 18.76
CA LEU A 405 -0.37 -9.52 19.73
C LEU A 405 -0.71 -10.84 20.42
N ALA A 406 -0.87 -11.94 19.67
CA ALA A 406 -1.18 -13.27 20.20
C ALA A 406 -0.13 -13.76 21.21
N ALA A 407 1.14 -13.46 20.98
CA ALA A 407 2.24 -13.82 21.89
C ALA A 407 2.21 -13.07 23.23
N ARG A 408 1.41 -12.00 23.36
CA ARG A 408 1.41 -11.10 24.51
C ARG A 408 0.05 -11.02 25.23
N VAL A 409 -1.02 -11.35 24.53
CA VAL A 409 -2.38 -11.22 25.03
C VAL A 409 -2.68 -12.27 26.09
N HIS A 410 -3.34 -11.85 27.16
CA HIS A 410 -3.94 -12.74 28.17
C HIS A 410 -5.47 -12.72 28.06
N PRO A 411 -6.16 -13.74 28.54
CA PRO A 411 -7.63 -13.80 28.50
C PRO A 411 -8.33 -12.61 29.16
N ASP A 412 -7.68 -11.99 30.15
CA ASP A 412 -8.20 -10.82 30.86
C ASP A 412 -7.88 -9.49 30.19
N ASP A 413 -7.15 -9.50 29.08
CA ASP A 413 -6.84 -8.29 28.35
C ASP A 413 -8.03 -7.83 27.52
N LEU A 414 -8.08 -6.53 27.24
CA LEU A 414 -8.97 -5.93 26.28
C LEU A 414 -8.23 -5.79 24.94
N VAL A 415 -8.74 -6.39 23.88
CA VAL A 415 -8.18 -6.18 22.52
C VAL A 415 -9.02 -5.14 21.80
N LEU A 416 -8.38 -4.08 21.32
CA LEU A 416 -9.02 -3.00 20.58
C LEU A 416 -8.44 -2.94 19.17
N VAL A 417 -9.33 -2.80 18.19
CA VAL A 417 -8.95 -2.67 16.77
C VAL A 417 -9.37 -1.32 16.24
N HIS A 418 -8.46 -0.60 15.58
CA HIS A 418 -8.73 0.73 15.04
C HIS A 418 -8.01 0.99 13.72
N PRO A 419 -8.70 1.60 12.74
CA PRO A 419 -10.14 1.90 12.68
C PRO A 419 -10.99 0.62 12.59
N HIS A 420 -12.29 0.75 12.87
CA HIS A 420 -13.19 -0.41 12.95
C HIS A 420 -13.18 -1.30 11.71
N TYR A 421 -13.06 -0.73 10.53
CA TYR A 421 -13.09 -1.45 9.26
C TYR A 421 -11.84 -2.31 8.97
N VAL A 422 -10.80 -2.25 9.84
CA VAL A 422 -9.66 -3.18 9.76
C VAL A 422 -9.87 -4.44 10.62
N GLU A 423 -10.98 -4.53 11.36
CA GLU A 423 -11.37 -5.74 12.13
C GLU A 423 -11.30 -7.03 11.30
N PRO A 424 -11.68 -7.06 10.01
CA PRO A 424 -11.56 -8.24 9.18
C PRO A 424 -10.14 -8.80 9.10
N MET A 425 -9.11 -7.97 9.22
CA MET A 425 -7.71 -8.42 9.24
C MET A 425 -7.39 -9.20 10.51
N TYR A 426 -7.90 -8.72 11.65
CA TYR A 426 -7.82 -9.48 12.89
C TYR A 426 -8.58 -10.80 12.81
N ALA A 427 -9.82 -10.76 12.33
CA ALA A 427 -10.66 -11.95 12.18
C ALA A 427 -10.04 -13.00 11.23
N TYR A 428 -9.36 -12.55 10.17
CA TYR A 428 -8.66 -13.46 9.26
C TYR A 428 -7.43 -14.11 9.90
N TYR A 429 -6.59 -13.32 10.60
CA TYR A 429 -5.31 -13.82 11.11
C TYR A 429 -5.40 -14.48 12.49
N ALA A 430 -6.30 -14.06 13.37
CA ALA A 430 -6.38 -14.59 14.72
C ALA A 430 -6.42 -16.14 14.78
N PRO A 431 -7.31 -16.84 14.05
CA PRO A 431 -7.34 -18.31 14.07
C PRO A 431 -6.19 -18.97 13.28
N ARG A 432 -5.38 -18.20 12.56
CA ARG A 432 -4.28 -18.70 11.73
C ARG A 432 -2.90 -18.58 12.38
N VAL A 433 -2.76 -17.65 13.33
CA VAL A 433 -1.48 -17.40 14.03
C VAL A 433 -1.34 -18.20 15.32
N THR A 434 -2.45 -18.62 15.93
CA THR A 434 -2.47 -19.43 17.16
C THR A 434 -3.68 -20.36 17.17
N PRO A 435 -3.52 -21.60 17.69
CA PRO A 435 -4.66 -22.49 17.93
C PRO A 435 -5.52 -22.04 19.11
N ASP A 436 -4.96 -21.26 20.04
CA ASP A 436 -5.69 -20.75 21.18
C ASP A 436 -6.58 -19.58 20.76
N PRO A 437 -7.87 -19.56 21.18
CA PRO A 437 -8.78 -18.50 20.79
C PRO A 437 -8.33 -17.16 21.39
N LEU A 438 -8.08 -16.20 20.53
CA LEU A 438 -7.78 -14.83 20.97
C LEU A 438 -9.06 -14.12 21.45
N PRO A 439 -8.96 -13.14 22.36
CA PRO A 439 -10.11 -12.35 22.81
C PRO A 439 -10.83 -11.71 21.61
N HIS A 440 -12.17 -11.65 21.68
CA HIS A 440 -12.91 -10.91 20.67
C HIS A 440 -12.48 -9.46 20.65
N PRO A 441 -12.16 -8.91 19.47
CA PRO A 441 -11.74 -7.54 19.38
C PRO A 441 -12.93 -6.62 19.63
N VAL A 442 -12.68 -5.55 20.37
CA VAL A 442 -13.62 -4.45 20.50
C VAL A 442 -13.23 -3.39 19.48
N THR A 443 -14.13 -3.10 18.58
CA THR A 443 -13.99 -1.98 17.67
C THR A 443 -14.55 -0.73 18.31
N PHE A 444 -13.95 0.41 18.06
CA PHE A 444 -14.55 1.66 18.48
C PHE A 444 -15.92 1.79 17.81
N PRO A 445 -16.97 2.13 18.60
CA PRO A 445 -18.23 2.48 17.99
C PRO A 445 -17.95 3.63 17.05
N VAL A 446 -18.33 3.39 15.82
CA VAL A 446 -18.09 4.21 14.66
C VAL A 446 -18.21 5.68 15.02
N PHE A 447 -17.12 6.39 14.89
CA PHE A 447 -17.29 7.73 14.40
C PHE A 447 -17.66 7.55 12.94
N ALA A 448 -18.96 7.52 12.67
CA ALA A 448 -19.43 7.62 11.31
C ALA A 448 -18.73 8.80 10.66
N GLU A 449 -18.29 8.64 9.44
CA GLU A 449 -17.71 9.74 8.68
C GLU A 449 -18.55 10.98 8.88
N GLY A 450 -17.91 12.07 9.32
CA GLY A 450 -18.61 13.31 9.62
C GLY A 450 -19.44 13.32 10.92
N ASP A 451 -19.25 12.34 11.84
CA ASP A 451 -19.91 12.42 13.15
C ASP A 451 -19.30 13.55 13.99
N THR A 452 -19.88 14.71 13.80
CA THR A 452 -19.56 15.95 14.50
C THR A 452 -20.42 16.16 15.74
N CYS A 453 -21.10 15.11 16.24
CA CYS A 453 -22.14 15.24 17.28
C CYS A 453 -23.26 16.24 16.91
N GLY A 454 -23.58 16.35 15.61
CA GLY A 454 -24.56 17.30 15.08
C GLY A 454 -24.02 18.74 14.95
N ILE A 455 -22.72 18.98 15.16
CA ILE A 455 -22.12 20.32 15.02
C ILE A 455 -21.68 20.52 13.56
N VAL A 456 -22.17 21.56 12.93
CA VAL A 456 -21.75 21.94 11.58
C VAL A 456 -20.41 22.68 11.66
N ASN A 457 -19.42 22.23 10.88
CA ASN A 457 -18.05 22.77 10.87
C ASN A 457 -17.44 22.89 12.28
N PRO A 458 -17.28 21.79 13.02
CA PRO A 458 -16.81 21.83 14.39
C PRO A 458 -15.37 22.36 14.47
N THR A 459 -15.10 23.10 15.52
CA THR A 459 -13.72 23.42 15.89
C THR A 459 -13.00 22.16 16.40
N ARG A 460 -11.66 22.16 16.39
CA ARG A 460 -10.85 21.08 16.97
C ARG A 460 -11.32 20.70 18.38
N GLN A 461 -11.56 21.69 19.23
CA GLN A 461 -11.99 21.47 20.61
C GLN A 461 -13.38 20.80 20.69
N GLN A 462 -14.31 21.24 19.85
CA GLN A 462 -15.66 20.64 19.78
C GLN A 462 -15.62 19.19 19.28
N THR A 463 -14.77 18.91 18.30
CA THR A 463 -14.55 17.53 17.82
C THR A 463 -13.97 16.64 18.92
N LEU A 464 -12.96 17.13 19.65
CA LEU A 464 -12.35 16.39 20.75
C LEU A 464 -13.35 16.13 21.88
N GLU A 465 -14.17 17.11 22.21
CA GLU A 465 -15.23 16.95 23.22
C GLU A 465 -16.32 15.95 22.79
N CYS A 466 -16.69 15.95 21.49
CA CYS A 466 -17.61 14.97 20.93
C CYS A 466 -17.05 13.54 21.03
N ILE A 467 -15.82 13.35 20.59
CA ILE A 467 -15.09 12.08 20.67
C ILE A 467 -15.07 11.61 22.15
N ARG A 468 -14.72 12.50 23.06
CA ARG A 468 -14.64 12.24 24.48
C ARG A 468 -15.97 11.77 25.07
N ARG A 469 -17.05 12.47 24.82
CA ARG A 469 -18.38 12.16 25.35
C ARG A 469 -18.88 10.79 24.93
N ARG A 470 -18.56 10.35 23.71
CA ARG A 470 -19.01 9.05 23.20
C ARG A 470 -18.06 7.92 23.56
N PHE A 471 -16.78 8.19 23.44
CA PHE A 471 -15.76 7.17 23.64
C PHE A 471 -15.57 6.81 25.12
N GLU A 472 -15.56 7.80 26.01
CA GLU A 472 -15.25 7.57 27.43
C GLU A 472 -16.21 6.59 28.12
N PRO A 473 -17.54 6.72 28.01
CA PRO A 473 -18.46 5.75 28.61
C PRO A 473 -18.28 4.35 28.02
N PHE A 474 -18.13 4.25 26.71
CA PHE A 474 -17.93 2.97 26.03
C PHE A 474 -16.63 2.31 26.49
N PHE A 475 -15.51 3.04 26.46
CA PHE A 475 -14.21 2.53 26.87
C PHE A 475 -14.22 2.10 28.34
N ASN A 476 -14.79 2.90 29.23
CA ASN A 476 -14.92 2.58 30.65
C ASN A 476 -15.70 1.28 30.89
N GLN A 477 -16.76 1.08 30.13
CA GLN A 477 -17.54 -0.16 30.18
C GLN A 477 -16.70 -1.37 29.74
N GLN A 478 -15.98 -1.28 28.63
CA GLN A 478 -15.19 -2.38 28.12
C GLN A 478 -13.93 -2.67 28.95
N ALA A 479 -13.35 -1.65 29.56
CA ALA A 479 -12.14 -1.77 30.37
C ALA A 479 -12.40 -2.24 31.82
N THR A 480 -13.69 -2.27 32.27
CA THR A 480 -14.01 -2.68 33.62
C THR A 480 -13.55 -4.11 33.89
N GLY A 481 -12.76 -4.32 34.95
CA GLY A 481 -12.19 -5.61 35.33
C GLY A 481 -11.01 -6.09 34.46
N LYS A 482 -10.61 -5.33 33.48
CA LYS A 482 -9.45 -5.63 32.62
C LYS A 482 -8.15 -5.09 33.21
N LYS A 483 -7.02 -5.78 32.99
CA LYS A 483 -5.71 -5.35 33.49
C LYS A 483 -4.97 -4.44 32.49
N ARG A 484 -5.15 -4.69 31.19
CA ARG A 484 -4.55 -3.89 30.13
C ARG A 484 -5.37 -3.97 28.84
N ALA A 485 -5.12 -3.04 27.96
CA ALA A 485 -5.62 -3.07 26.59
C ALA A 485 -4.46 -3.22 25.60
N LEU A 486 -4.64 -4.11 24.65
CA LEU A 486 -3.79 -4.24 23.48
C LEU A 486 -4.53 -3.65 22.28
N LEU A 487 -3.89 -2.72 21.59
CA LEU A 487 -4.46 -2.01 20.45
C LEU A 487 -3.76 -2.45 19.18
N LEU A 488 -4.57 -2.86 18.22
CA LEU A 488 -4.14 -3.11 16.85
C LEU A 488 -4.62 -1.95 15.99
N ILE A 489 -3.68 -1.15 15.48
CA ILE A 489 -3.96 0.12 14.82
C ILE A 489 -3.38 0.11 13.41
N ALA A 490 -4.17 0.56 12.43
CA ALA A 490 -3.69 0.91 11.11
C ALA A 490 -3.54 2.45 11.01
N PRO A 491 -2.34 3.01 11.24
CA PRO A 491 -2.17 4.45 11.39
C PRO A 491 -2.50 5.24 10.13
N ASP A 492 -2.18 4.70 8.97
CA ASP A 492 -2.44 5.38 7.70
C ASP A 492 -3.94 5.39 7.36
N HIS A 493 -4.67 4.37 7.81
CA HIS A 493 -6.13 4.31 7.70
C HIS A 493 -6.83 5.16 8.77
N ALA A 494 -6.23 5.30 9.97
CA ALA A 494 -6.80 6.14 11.03
C ALA A 494 -6.89 7.63 10.64
N ARG A 495 -6.01 8.09 9.75
CA ARG A 495 -6.04 9.47 9.23
C ARG A 495 -7.31 9.79 8.45
N THR A 496 -7.89 8.81 7.78
CA THR A 496 -9.09 9.00 6.95
C THR A 496 -10.35 9.20 7.78
N VAL A 497 -10.29 8.87 9.07
CA VAL A 497 -11.41 8.96 10.01
C VAL A 497 -11.34 10.19 10.89
N ASP A 498 -10.21 10.90 10.89
CA ASP A 498 -10.06 12.17 11.60
C ASP A 498 -10.72 13.29 10.78
N PRO A 499 -11.73 13.97 11.34
CA PRO A 499 -12.34 15.09 10.62
C PRO A 499 -11.31 16.21 10.40
N PRO A 500 -11.14 16.71 9.16
CA PRO A 500 -10.36 17.91 8.95
C PRO A 500 -10.98 19.09 9.75
N PRO A 501 -10.22 19.96 10.37
CA PRO A 501 -8.84 20.29 10.18
C PRO A 501 -7.96 19.94 11.39
N LEU A 502 -8.04 18.72 11.92
CA LEU A 502 -7.10 18.35 12.96
C LEU A 502 -5.75 18.10 12.30
N PRO A 503 -4.72 18.94 12.51
CA PRO A 503 -3.35 18.54 12.28
C PRO A 503 -3.02 17.53 13.36
N VAL A 504 -3.61 16.34 13.23
CA VAL A 504 -3.32 15.29 14.17
C VAL A 504 -2.02 14.71 13.69
N ASP A 505 -1.08 14.63 14.60
CA ASP A 505 0.01 13.72 14.41
C ASP A 505 -0.58 12.35 14.08
N ARG A 506 0.20 11.54 13.41
CA ARG A 506 -0.18 10.21 12.87
C ARG A 506 -1.06 9.37 13.83
N PHE A 507 -1.04 9.64 15.13
CA PHE A 507 -1.71 8.90 16.19
C PHE A 507 -2.54 9.77 17.14
N GLY A 508 -2.62 11.08 16.88
CA GLY A 508 -3.19 12.04 17.82
C GLY A 508 -4.61 11.70 18.25
N TRP A 509 -5.41 11.17 17.34
CA TRP A 509 -6.76 10.75 17.64
C TRP A 509 -6.80 9.56 18.61
N VAL A 510 -6.01 8.52 18.35
CA VAL A 510 -5.91 7.33 19.21
C VAL A 510 -5.21 7.69 20.51
N GLY A 511 -4.12 8.44 20.45
CA GLY A 511 -3.37 8.89 21.60
C GLY A 511 -4.21 9.74 22.53
N LEU A 512 -5.00 10.69 22.02
CA LEU A 512 -5.93 11.48 22.82
C LEU A 512 -6.96 10.64 23.56
N ARG A 513 -7.39 9.52 22.99
CA ARG A 513 -8.33 8.59 23.62
C ARG A 513 -7.70 7.78 24.75
N PHE A 514 -6.47 7.34 24.55
CA PHE A 514 -5.74 6.51 25.50
C PHE A 514 -4.91 7.28 26.52
N GLN A 515 -4.55 8.50 26.27
CA GLN A 515 -4.08 9.43 27.30
C GLN A 515 -5.19 9.92 28.23
N TYR A 516 -6.41 9.54 27.93
CA TYR A 516 -7.56 10.00 28.68
C TYR A 516 -7.92 9.03 29.81
N PRO A 517 -8.15 9.59 30.91
CA PRO A 517 -7.31 10.42 31.75
C PRO A 517 -6.64 9.56 32.81
N GLN A 518 -5.42 9.82 33.26
CA GLN A 518 -4.87 9.38 34.57
C GLN A 518 -5.09 7.92 35.04
N ARG A 519 -5.69 7.05 34.22
CA ARG A 519 -6.12 5.67 34.56
C ARG A 519 -5.47 4.58 33.71
N THR A 520 -4.73 4.96 32.67
CA THR A 520 -3.99 4.01 31.85
C THR A 520 -2.57 4.49 31.67
N TRP A 521 -1.63 3.54 31.62
CA TRP A 521 -0.22 3.82 31.38
C TRP A 521 0.22 3.05 30.16
N PRO A 522 0.93 3.67 29.22
CA PRO A 522 1.53 2.95 28.12
C PRO A 522 2.48 1.87 28.62
N CYS A 523 2.34 0.64 28.10
CA CYS A 523 3.14 -0.52 28.46
C CYS A 523 3.94 -1.08 27.29
N GLY A 524 4.17 -0.28 26.26
CA GLY A 524 5.00 -0.63 25.11
C GLY A 524 4.22 -0.71 23.79
N GLY A 525 4.95 -1.02 22.75
CA GLY A 525 4.39 -1.19 21.41
C GLY A 525 5.39 -1.76 20.43
N ILE A 526 4.89 -2.22 19.27
CA ILE A 526 5.68 -2.70 18.14
C ILE A 526 5.11 -2.09 16.87
N GLU A 527 5.98 -1.53 16.03
CA GLU A 527 5.62 -1.02 14.73
C GLU A 527 5.96 -2.03 13.64
N PHE A 528 4.99 -2.27 12.78
CA PHE A 528 5.09 -3.04 11.56
C PHE A 528 4.75 -2.13 10.37
N VAL A 529 5.05 -2.56 9.15
CA VAL A 529 4.63 -1.80 7.96
C VAL A 529 3.10 -1.68 7.96
N GLY A 530 2.60 -0.46 8.02
CA GLY A 530 1.17 -0.13 8.00
C GLY A 530 0.36 -0.55 9.23
N VAL A 531 0.97 -1.22 10.23
CA VAL A 531 0.25 -1.72 11.41
C VAL A 531 1.05 -1.48 12.68
N LEU A 532 0.36 -1.09 13.73
CA LEU A 532 0.92 -0.79 15.04
C LEU A 532 0.22 -1.63 16.11
N VAL A 533 0.99 -2.29 16.97
CA VAL A 533 0.48 -2.95 18.18
C VAL A 533 0.91 -2.13 19.38
N MET A 534 -0.06 -1.58 20.11
CA MET A 534 0.19 -0.78 21.32
C MET A 534 -0.35 -1.50 22.56
N CYS A 535 0.24 -1.22 23.70
CA CYS A 535 -0.18 -1.70 24.99
C CYS A 535 -0.53 -0.53 25.93
N GLN A 536 -1.65 -0.66 26.66
CA GLN A 536 -2.06 0.24 27.74
C GLN A 536 -2.36 -0.59 28.99
N SER A 537 -1.65 -0.33 30.08
CA SER A 537 -1.90 -0.95 31.39
C SER A 537 -2.97 -0.18 32.15
N PHE A 538 -3.86 -0.91 32.79
CA PHE A 538 -4.84 -0.38 33.73
C PHE A 538 -4.36 -0.55 35.17
N PRO A 539 -4.85 0.23 36.13
CA PRO A 539 -4.74 -0.10 37.55
C PRO A 539 -5.29 -1.50 37.84
N GLU A 540 -4.75 -2.17 38.83
CA GLU A 540 -5.10 -3.57 39.19
C GLU A 540 -6.60 -3.84 39.27
N PHE A 541 -7.38 -2.81 39.60
CA PHE A 541 -8.83 -2.84 39.56
C PHE A 541 -9.34 -1.58 38.86
N PHE A 542 -9.48 -1.64 37.54
CA PHE A 542 -10.07 -0.52 36.80
C PHE A 542 -11.57 -0.40 37.17
N THR A 543 -11.89 0.67 37.89
CA THR A 543 -13.30 1.04 38.18
C THR A 543 -13.57 2.38 37.53
N PRO A 544 -14.65 2.54 36.73
CA PRO A 544 -15.05 3.85 36.23
C PRO A 544 -15.20 4.84 37.38
N GLY A 545 -14.46 5.93 37.36
CA GLY A 545 -14.46 6.92 38.47
C GLY A 545 -13.47 6.65 39.60
N GLY A 546 -12.84 5.48 39.68
CA GLY A 546 -11.84 5.17 40.72
C GLY A 546 -10.46 5.77 40.44
N SER A 547 -9.73 6.16 41.50
CA SER A 547 -8.29 6.43 41.42
C SER A 547 -7.54 5.10 41.48
N GLY A 548 -7.05 4.59 40.37
CA GLY A 548 -6.16 3.43 40.39
C GLY A 548 -4.77 3.80 40.94
N ALA A 549 -4.12 2.84 41.58
CA ALA A 549 -2.73 3.02 42.01
C ALA A 549 -1.82 3.19 40.78
N ILE A 550 -1.00 4.23 40.78
CA ILE A 550 0.05 4.41 39.77
C ILE A 550 1.08 3.30 39.97
N PRO A 551 1.43 2.50 38.92
CA PRO A 551 2.51 1.52 39.05
C PRO A 551 3.77 2.19 39.63
N GLN A 552 4.33 1.59 40.66
CA GLN A 552 5.53 2.10 41.29
C GLN A 552 6.77 1.34 40.80
N PRO A 553 7.89 2.02 40.59
CA PRO A 553 9.13 1.34 40.25
C PRO A 553 9.60 0.46 41.42
N VAL A 554 10.12 -0.75 41.10
CA VAL A 554 10.76 -1.62 42.08
C VAL A 554 12.02 -0.97 42.64
N GLN A 555 12.74 -0.23 41.80
CA GLN A 555 13.91 0.55 42.20
C GLN A 555 13.59 2.04 42.00
N ALA A 556 13.33 2.72 43.09
CA ALA A 556 13.09 4.15 43.09
C ALA A 556 14.38 4.91 42.75
N LEU A 557 14.25 5.94 41.95
CA LEU A 557 15.30 6.84 41.51
C LEU A 557 14.72 8.24 41.39
N ASP A 558 15.55 9.26 41.52
CA ASP A 558 15.13 10.63 41.27
C ASP A 558 16.20 11.32 40.43
N ALA A 559 16.10 11.18 39.11
CA ALA A 559 17.03 11.76 38.18
C ALA A 559 16.30 12.69 37.21
N LEU A 560 16.69 13.95 37.22
CA LEU A 560 16.12 15.00 36.37
C LEU A 560 17.04 15.24 35.15
N PHE A 561 16.50 15.11 33.97
CA PHE A 561 17.19 15.30 32.70
C PHE A 561 16.80 16.68 32.10
N GLY A 562 17.80 17.48 31.82
CA GLY A 562 17.63 18.81 31.21
C GLY A 562 16.77 19.78 31.98
N GLY A 563 16.41 19.50 33.23
CA GLY A 563 15.44 20.27 33.99
C GLY A 563 13.98 20.07 33.59
N GLU A 564 13.70 19.22 32.63
CA GLU A 564 12.36 19.06 32.03
C GLU A 564 11.70 17.73 32.37
N ILE A 565 12.42 16.61 32.23
CA ILE A 565 11.87 15.27 32.44
C ILE A 565 12.60 14.52 33.55
N ARG A 566 11.84 13.86 34.40
CA ARG A 566 12.33 13.14 35.57
C ARG A 566 12.11 11.64 35.41
N LEU A 567 13.15 10.86 35.69
CA LEU A 567 13.03 9.41 35.88
C LEU A 567 12.78 9.11 37.36
N ARG A 568 11.59 8.62 37.67
CA ARG A 568 11.15 8.27 39.06
C ARG A 568 11.70 6.95 39.53
N GLY A 569 12.14 6.11 38.61
CA GLY A 569 12.71 4.80 38.89
C GLY A 569 12.54 3.84 37.73
N PHE A 570 12.91 2.59 37.99
CA PHE A 570 12.85 1.54 37.00
C PHE A 570 12.55 0.16 37.62
N THR A 571 12.14 -0.77 36.78
CA THR A 571 11.93 -2.17 37.13
C THR A 571 12.64 -3.07 36.11
N LEU A 572 13.46 -4.02 36.61
CA LEU A 572 14.02 -5.10 35.77
C LEU A 572 13.18 -6.34 35.96
N ALA A 573 12.49 -6.79 34.91
CA ALA A 573 11.68 -8.02 34.97
C ALA A 573 12.55 -9.24 34.70
N LEU A 574 13.40 -9.61 35.67
CA LEU A 574 14.32 -10.75 35.59
C LEU A 574 13.74 -11.97 36.31
N HIS A 575 13.57 -13.09 35.61
CA HIS A 575 13.29 -14.36 36.23
C HIS A 575 14.53 -14.91 36.95
N GLY A 576 14.44 -14.99 38.28
CA GLY A 576 15.59 -15.45 39.13
C GLY A 576 16.72 -14.41 39.24
N GLY A 577 16.49 -13.15 38.92
CA GLY A 577 17.47 -12.05 39.07
C GLY A 577 18.60 -12.00 38.03
N VAL A 578 18.59 -12.88 37.03
CA VAL A 578 19.63 -12.98 36.00
C VAL A 578 19.07 -12.86 34.59
N ALA A 579 19.82 -12.21 33.70
CA ALA A 579 19.55 -12.18 32.27
C ALA A 579 20.25 -13.33 31.55
N ARG A 580 19.83 -13.69 30.35
CA ARG A 580 20.46 -14.75 29.55
C ARG A 580 20.99 -14.20 28.24
N ALA A 581 22.20 -14.58 27.87
CA ALA A 581 22.73 -14.26 26.55
C ALA A 581 21.82 -14.85 25.43
N GLY A 582 21.61 -14.09 24.39
CA GLY A 582 20.67 -14.44 23.31
C GLY A 582 19.18 -14.24 23.63
N GLY A 583 18.87 -13.78 24.85
CA GLY A 583 17.52 -13.40 25.28
C GLY A 583 17.29 -11.90 25.23
N THR A 584 16.25 -11.45 25.93
CA THR A 584 15.94 -10.03 26.12
C THR A 584 16.02 -9.66 27.59
N LEU A 585 16.43 -8.43 27.89
CA LEU A 585 16.38 -7.82 29.20
C LEU A 585 15.20 -6.83 29.21
N PRO A 586 14.06 -7.18 29.85
CA PRO A 586 12.95 -6.25 29.96
C PRO A 586 13.23 -5.20 31.03
N VAL A 587 13.03 -3.93 30.64
CA VAL A 587 13.26 -2.77 31.53
C VAL A 587 12.01 -1.87 31.44
N ALA A 588 11.37 -1.62 32.57
CA ALA A 588 10.31 -0.65 32.67
C ALA A 588 10.86 0.65 33.30
N LEU A 589 10.66 1.77 32.65
CA LEU A 589 11.08 3.10 33.07
C LEU A 589 9.86 3.93 33.48
N TYR A 590 9.97 4.68 34.57
CA TYR A 590 8.88 5.47 35.12
C TYR A 590 9.24 6.94 35.04
N TRP A 591 8.66 7.65 34.07
CA TRP A 591 8.95 9.03 33.77
C TRP A 591 7.83 9.99 34.24
N GLU A 592 8.17 11.24 34.41
CA GLU A 592 7.23 12.36 34.51
C GLU A 592 7.85 13.62 33.91
N ALA A 593 7.03 14.50 33.36
CA ALA A 593 7.45 15.86 33.02
C ALA A 593 7.39 16.75 34.26
N VAL A 594 8.45 17.46 34.54
CA VAL A 594 8.53 18.46 35.65
C VAL A 594 8.18 19.88 35.14
N THR A 595 8.58 20.14 33.90
CA THR A 595 8.17 21.31 33.12
C THR A 595 7.72 20.82 31.75
N PRO A 596 6.93 21.57 30.98
CA PRO A 596 6.57 21.15 29.63
C PRO A 596 7.82 20.94 28.79
N PRO A 597 8.06 19.71 28.27
CA PRO A 597 9.24 19.44 27.45
C PRO A 597 9.26 20.31 26.19
N THR A 598 10.41 20.89 25.89
CA THR A 598 10.57 21.84 24.79
C THR A 598 10.84 21.16 23.45
N ARG A 599 11.24 19.87 23.47
CA ARG A 599 11.57 19.06 22.30
C ARG A 599 11.14 17.62 22.50
N ASP A 600 11.05 16.87 21.41
CA ASP A 600 10.87 15.42 21.47
C ASP A 600 12.23 14.77 21.72
N TYR A 601 12.35 14.20 22.91
CA TYR A 601 13.57 13.55 23.38
C TYR A 601 13.57 12.06 23.05
N ARG A 602 14.78 11.51 22.95
CA ARG A 602 15.03 10.08 22.79
C ARG A 602 15.76 9.58 24.03
N VAL A 603 15.53 8.32 24.35
CA VAL A 603 16.15 7.63 25.47
C VAL A 603 17.06 6.54 24.90
N PHE A 604 18.25 6.40 25.45
CA PHE A 604 19.07 5.23 25.20
C PHE A 604 19.19 4.36 26.45
N LEU A 605 19.20 3.05 26.23
CA LEU A 605 19.60 2.03 27.22
C LEU A 605 20.81 1.31 26.67
N HIS A 606 21.92 1.33 27.39
CA HIS A 606 23.17 0.72 26.99
C HIS A 606 23.64 -0.30 28.02
N LEU A 607 24.02 -1.48 27.58
CA LEU A 607 24.67 -2.51 28.40
C LEU A 607 26.15 -2.55 28.09
N CYS A 608 26.98 -2.36 29.08
CA CYS A 608 28.45 -2.34 28.93
C CYS A 608 29.16 -3.12 30.04
N ARG A 609 30.33 -3.66 29.73
CA ARG A 609 31.26 -4.22 30.72
C ARG A 609 32.31 -3.18 31.09
N ASP A 610 32.92 -2.60 30.08
CA ASP A 610 33.72 -1.39 30.16
C ASP A 610 32.96 -0.26 29.44
N CYS A 611 32.49 0.67 30.23
CA CYS A 611 31.63 1.73 29.71
C CYS A 611 32.41 2.89 29.05
N THR A 612 33.70 2.72 28.81
CA THR A 612 34.55 3.63 28.00
C THR A 612 34.55 3.26 26.52
N ILE A 613 34.09 2.05 26.16
CA ILE A 613 33.96 1.55 24.79
C ILE A 613 32.46 1.50 24.37
N PRO A 614 32.17 1.30 23.09
CA PRO A 614 30.78 1.17 22.62
C PRO A 614 30.01 0.08 23.40
N PRO A 615 28.67 0.28 23.59
CA PRO A 615 27.87 -0.68 24.35
C PRO A 615 27.82 -2.05 23.64
N LEU A 616 27.73 -3.12 24.42
CA LEU A 616 27.57 -4.48 23.91
C LEU A 616 26.16 -4.80 23.50
N ALA A 617 25.18 -4.10 24.06
CA ALA A 617 23.79 -4.11 23.63
C ALA A 617 23.22 -2.72 23.88
N ASN A 618 22.34 -2.28 23.00
CA ASN A 618 21.66 -0.98 23.07
C ASN A 618 20.21 -1.06 22.62
N ASP A 619 19.41 -0.16 23.20
CA ASP A 619 18.03 0.14 22.77
C ASP A 619 17.86 1.66 22.80
N ASP A 620 17.98 2.29 21.64
CA ASP A 620 17.96 3.72 21.45
C ASP A 620 16.70 4.12 20.68
N GLY A 621 15.92 5.02 21.26
CA GLY A 621 14.71 5.46 20.59
C GLY A 621 13.87 6.41 21.44
N PRO A 622 12.81 6.98 20.87
CA PRO A 622 11.86 7.76 21.65
C PRO A 622 11.18 6.88 22.71
N PRO A 623 10.71 7.48 23.83
CA PRO A 623 9.89 6.77 24.79
C PRO A 623 8.73 6.06 24.11
N LEU A 624 8.31 4.92 24.65
CA LEU A 624 7.17 4.14 24.15
C LEU A 624 7.28 3.76 22.66
N GLY A 625 8.53 3.62 22.14
CA GLY A 625 8.75 3.34 20.73
C GLY A 625 8.36 4.46 19.77
N GLY A 626 8.13 5.68 20.26
CA GLY A 626 7.73 6.84 19.46
C GLY A 626 6.25 6.92 19.13
N TYR A 627 5.43 6.14 19.83
CA TYR A 627 3.97 6.17 19.61
C TYR A 627 3.36 7.50 20.02
N ALA A 628 2.96 8.28 19.01
CA ALA A 628 2.32 9.55 19.22
C ALA A 628 0.90 9.40 19.81
N PRO A 629 0.48 10.33 20.68
CA PRO A 629 1.31 11.41 21.18
C PRO A 629 2.21 10.99 22.35
N ALA A 630 1.96 9.85 23.02
CA ALA A 630 2.62 9.48 24.27
C ALA A 630 4.14 9.29 24.16
N GLY A 631 4.63 8.84 23.01
CA GLY A 631 6.07 8.73 22.72
C GLY A 631 6.74 10.05 22.34
N MET A 632 5.97 11.11 22.13
CA MET A 632 6.46 12.45 21.88
C MET A 632 6.51 13.22 23.20
N THR A 633 7.70 13.46 23.73
CA THR A 633 7.86 14.09 25.05
C THR A 633 7.24 15.49 25.12
N THR A 634 7.17 16.21 24.00
CA THR A 634 6.49 17.53 23.90
C THR A 634 4.99 17.46 24.24
N THR A 635 4.39 16.29 24.22
CA THR A 635 2.98 16.09 24.57
C THR A 635 2.75 15.74 26.03
N TRP A 636 3.83 15.47 26.79
CA TRP A 636 3.73 15.10 28.20
C TRP A 636 3.25 16.29 29.03
N ARG A 637 2.31 15.99 29.94
CA ARG A 637 1.83 16.98 30.89
C ARG A 637 2.64 16.91 32.18
N VAL A 638 2.84 18.05 32.80
CA VAL A 638 3.56 18.14 34.06
C VAL A 638 2.84 17.31 35.14
N GLY A 639 3.60 16.42 35.76
CA GLY A 639 3.13 15.54 36.83
C GLY A 639 2.42 14.27 36.37
N ASP A 640 2.12 14.11 35.06
CA ASP A 640 1.55 12.87 34.55
C ASP A 640 2.61 11.76 34.47
N PRO A 641 2.37 10.57 35.04
CA PRO A 641 3.31 9.47 34.97
C PRO A 641 3.30 8.84 33.57
N VAL A 642 4.51 8.55 33.04
CA VAL A 642 4.68 7.79 31.80
C VAL A 642 5.45 6.52 32.10
N HIS A 643 4.86 5.37 31.75
CA HIS A 643 5.44 4.04 31.94
C HIS A 643 5.96 3.52 30.60
N ASP A 644 7.29 3.51 30.43
CA ASP A 644 7.99 3.15 29.20
C ASP A 644 8.63 1.77 29.34
N GLU A 645 8.04 0.75 28.73
CA GLU A 645 8.57 -0.62 28.71
C GLU A 645 9.50 -0.82 27.51
N ARG A 646 10.71 -1.30 27.79
CA ARG A 646 11.75 -1.57 26.81
C ARG A 646 12.23 -3.00 26.91
N SER A 647 12.70 -3.54 25.79
CA SER A 647 13.24 -4.90 25.69
C SER A 647 14.63 -4.87 25.05
N LEU A 648 15.66 -4.76 25.86
CA LEU A 648 17.04 -4.75 25.37
C LEU A 648 17.43 -6.14 24.89
N ALA A 649 17.70 -6.31 23.60
CA ALA A 649 18.13 -7.57 23.01
C ALA A 649 19.59 -7.85 23.41
N LEU A 650 19.86 -9.03 23.97
CA LEU A 650 21.19 -9.44 24.36
C LEU A 650 21.82 -10.32 23.27
N PRO A 651 23.06 -10.02 22.81
CA PRO A 651 23.78 -10.86 21.86
C PRO A 651 23.93 -12.31 22.38
N ARG A 652 23.88 -13.28 21.48
CA ARG A 652 24.02 -14.71 21.82
C ARG A 652 25.42 -15.05 22.31
N ASP A 653 26.43 -14.35 21.82
CA ASP A 653 27.84 -14.47 22.13
C ASP A 653 28.28 -13.60 23.31
N LEU A 654 27.30 -12.97 24.01
CA LEU A 654 27.61 -12.17 25.19
C LEU A 654 28.15 -13.05 26.30
N PRO A 655 29.43 -12.87 26.75
CA PRO A 655 30.03 -13.71 27.78
C PRO A 655 29.28 -13.63 29.12
N PRO A 656 29.12 -14.72 29.85
CA PRO A 656 28.58 -14.67 31.21
C PRO A 656 29.37 -13.71 32.11
N GLY A 657 28.67 -12.98 32.98
CA GLY A 657 29.29 -12.03 33.88
C GLY A 657 28.40 -10.85 34.26
N ARG A 658 29.01 -9.87 34.90
CA ARG A 658 28.34 -8.68 35.40
C ARG A 658 28.49 -7.53 34.38
N TYR A 659 27.39 -6.86 34.09
CA TYR A 659 27.32 -5.78 33.14
C TYR A 659 26.63 -4.57 33.75
N THR A 660 27.08 -3.39 33.42
CA THR A 660 26.47 -2.14 33.86
C THR A 660 25.39 -1.71 32.87
N LEU A 661 24.18 -1.44 33.35
CA LEU A 661 23.09 -0.89 32.57
C LEU A 661 23.09 0.63 32.73
N LEU A 662 23.17 1.34 31.62
CA LEU A 662 23.20 2.80 31.54
C LEU A 662 21.96 3.32 30.85
N ILE A 663 21.53 4.51 31.25
CA ILE A 663 20.48 5.29 30.59
C ILE A 663 20.93 6.74 30.38
N GLY A 664 20.38 7.35 29.36
CA GLY A 664 20.45 8.79 29.14
C GLY A 664 19.37 9.25 28.21
N VAL A 665 19.23 10.55 28.12
CA VAL A 665 18.22 11.24 27.29
C VAL A 665 18.95 12.22 26.38
N TYR A 666 18.55 12.29 25.14
CA TYR A 666 19.18 13.16 24.14
C TYR A 666 18.17 13.76 23.16
N SER A 667 18.60 14.79 22.43
CA SER A 667 17.87 15.35 21.29
C SER A 667 18.78 15.35 20.05
N GLY A 668 18.22 15.21 18.86
CA GLY A 668 19.00 15.26 17.62
C GLY A 668 19.75 13.96 17.32
N ASP A 669 21.06 14.01 17.04
CA ASP A 669 21.89 12.93 16.51
C ASP A 669 22.40 11.90 17.54
N GLY A 670 22.09 12.08 18.83
CA GLY A 670 22.57 11.18 19.90
C GLY A 670 24.04 11.35 20.30
N SER A 671 24.73 12.33 19.71
CA SER A 671 26.11 12.66 20.11
C SER A 671 26.18 13.05 21.59
N PRO A 672 27.35 12.88 22.26
CA PRO A 672 27.51 13.30 23.66
C PRO A 672 27.09 14.75 23.94
N ALA A 673 27.26 15.64 22.98
CA ALA A 673 26.86 17.06 23.07
C ALA A 673 25.34 17.26 23.04
N SER A 674 24.58 16.32 22.48
CA SER A 674 23.12 16.38 22.40
C SER A 674 22.41 15.75 23.60
N ARG A 675 23.16 15.17 24.55
CA ARG A 675 22.62 14.52 25.75
C ARG A 675 22.27 15.53 26.82
N LEU A 676 21.13 15.33 27.44
CA LEU A 676 20.63 16.21 28.50
C LEU A 676 21.46 16.06 29.78
N PRO A 677 21.79 17.17 30.47
CA PRO A 677 22.46 17.11 31.76
C PRO A 677 21.55 16.46 32.80
N ILE A 678 22.17 15.75 33.76
CA ILE A 678 21.46 14.96 34.77
C ILE A 678 21.68 15.57 36.16
N THR A 679 20.60 15.70 36.93
CA THR A 679 20.64 16.21 38.31
C THR A 679 19.80 15.28 39.22
N PRO A 680 20.29 14.88 40.41
CA PRO A 680 21.65 15.00 40.92
C PRO A 680 22.63 14.05 40.19
N SER A 681 23.91 14.40 40.16
CA SER A 681 24.97 13.68 39.40
C SER A 681 25.65 12.56 40.16
N THR A 682 25.10 12.05 41.26
CA THR A 682 25.75 11.11 42.17
C THR A 682 26.03 9.71 41.61
N SER A 683 25.34 9.31 40.51
CA SER A 683 25.55 8.01 39.84
C SER A 683 25.76 8.18 38.34
N THR A 684 26.30 9.32 37.91
CA THR A 684 26.51 9.65 36.52
C THR A 684 27.97 9.35 36.08
N LEU A 685 28.08 8.77 34.90
CA LEU A 685 29.34 8.68 34.15
C LEU A 685 29.51 9.92 33.26
N PRO A 686 30.73 10.16 32.75
CA PRO A 686 30.93 11.21 31.75
C PRO A 686 29.94 11.16 30.62
N GLU A 687 29.70 12.31 29.98
CA GLU A 687 28.78 12.44 28.83
C GLU A 687 27.30 12.20 29.18
N ASN A 688 26.86 12.61 30.38
CA ASN A 688 25.46 12.52 30.81
C ASN A 688 24.86 11.11 30.69
N ARG A 689 25.54 10.12 31.25
CA ARG A 689 25.11 8.74 31.33
C ARG A 689 24.82 8.34 32.78
N LEU A 690 23.60 7.95 33.08
CA LEU A 690 23.18 7.52 34.42
C LEU A 690 23.31 6.01 34.55
N VAL A 691 23.89 5.54 35.63
CA VAL A 691 23.96 4.14 35.98
C VAL A 691 22.64 3.72 36.63
N LEU A 692 21.90 2.82 35.96
CA LEU A 692 20.69 2.20 36.54
C LEU A 692 21.05 1.09 37.51
N GLY A 693 22.00 0.27 37.17
CA GLY A 693 22.40 -0.86 38.00
C GLY A 693 23.36 -1.84 37.33
N VAL A 694 23.61 -2.96 38.01
CA VAL A 694 24.40 -4.07 37.47
C VAL A 694 23.48 -5.25 37.17
N VAL A 695 23.60 -5.79 35.97
CA VAL A 695 22.86 -6.96 35.49
C VAL A 695 23.81 -8.14 35.39
N GLU A 696 23.46 -9.27 35.98
CA GLU A 696 24.17 -10.53 35.82
C GLU A 696 23.63 -11.27 34.59
N VAL A 697 24.53 -11.61 33.67
CA VAL A 697 24.21 -12.37 32.46
C VAL A 697 24.73 -13.77 32.55
N THR A 698 23.91 -14.76 32.28
CA THR A 698 24.30 -16.19 32.24
C THR A 698 24.41 -16.68 30.79
N ALA A 699 25.02 -17.83 30.60
CA ALA A 699 25.13 -18.47 29.30
C ALA A 699 23.74 -18.70 28.65
N PRO A 700 23.68 -18.76 27.31
CA PRO A 700 22.44 -19.13 26.61
C PRO A 700 21.95 -20.50 27.08
N SER A 701 20.64 -20.69 27.21
CA SER A 701 20.10 -22.03 27.45
C SER A 701 20.50 -22.94 26.29
N GLY A 702 21.28 -23.97 26.51
CA GLY A 702 21.56 -25.00 25.52
C GLY A 702 20.21 -25.55 24.97
N ARG A 703 20.15 -25.74 23.65
CA ARG A 703 19.04 -26.46 23.00
C ARG A 703 19.13 -27.93 23.39
#